data_0105c15dff19101e4def3db324eb3189
#
_entry.id   0105c15dff19101e4def3db324eb3189
#
_cell.length_a   1.000
_cell.length_b   1.000
_cell.length_c   1.000
_cell.angle_alpha   90.00
_cell.angle_beta   90.00
_cell.angle_gamma   90.00
#
_symmetry.space_group_name_H-M   'P 1'
#
loop_
_entity.id
_entity.type
_entity.pdbx_description
1 polymer ?
#
loop_
_entity_poly.entity_id
_entity_poly.type
_entity_poly.pdbx_seq_one_letter_code
_entity_poly.pdbx_strand_id
1 'polypeptide(L)'
;MVIKGKRNHDINEITLGQNDISKNLASDLRSLLRTQPDIGVTDGGRFGSNGLAIRGVDGDRVGIFVDGIQQAETFNNEIYKGYGYFNGTINETEVDWLKIITINRGSDSILNGSGSMGGSISYETLSPSDIIDDKKGFGFISKSAFYSRNNQKKETIGFASGNSHIDFMILNTYRKMHENKNHSPDNDVYGRSRGTPDPQKINSNATLIKLNAYLTEKDTLGLSWNEKKEKTKTDEKSWELFGSDARLGDDLSLSGSFGAYYEREQNNFIKKLKISAGQQSIDQSAISMVQNIKTNKTEHIYNRRIKQDNKTLKMLIDFDKASTFDIDHEFTLSNGLKIKKLKNENVDTIFFSNEKFDESYSIITPVKSEEYDISFFDQIKLSSAMNLHLGIRKDWIAHKPGQSKPRTTGNKEHRYIGHNYSVLSMGLGLDYKPIESTTVSYKLGKGFRTPTAQELYFDFGTDGSANRLEPNNELKEESAITNEVSLKIEKGIINAAINGYHTKYSDFIDLKQSERLTPNPWYAQWGPEFLSQNHLQYTNIESAQINGIDASIKLDANIFLSDFSIENKISYQHGRASNGDSLMAVQPLKNITVLKYSSSNGEFDIDGMLTYSKGKKLSDAIRNGKEWKYVNDSYFVFDLIGKYQITDFVFFRAGIFNVFNREYTTWDAMRSVPEFGTTNMIDEQGKGLSRLTSPGRNYSAELAFIF
;
A
#
# COMPACT_ATOMS: atom_id res chain seq x y z
N MET A 1 8.81 -7.22 10.83
CA MET A 1 10.11 -7.71 11.31
C MET A 1 11.06 -7.61 10.14
N VAL A 2 11.83 -6.56 10.11
CA VAL A 2 12.93 -6.46 9.14
C VAL A 2 13.99 -7.44 9.64
N ILE A 3 14.43 -8.39 8.82
CA ILE A 3 15.62 -9.16 9.10
C ILE A 3 16.77 -8.16 9.03
N LYS A 4 17.14 -7.58 10.18
CA LYS A 4 18.37 -6.80 10.33
C LYS A 4 19.58 -7.73 10.46
N GLY A 5 19.79 -8.63 9.51
CA GLY A 5 21.14 -8.90 9.11
C GLY A 5 21.61 -7.62 8.44
N LYS A 6 22.76 -7.06 8.81
CA LYS A 6 23.38 -5.95 8.09
C LYS A 6 23.46 -6.35 6.60
N ARG A 7 22.39 -6.14 5.84
CA ARG A 7 22.45 -6.06 4.38
C ARG A 7 23.22 -4.75 4.13
N ASN A 8 24.51 -4.84 4.10
CA ASN A 8 25.32 -3.76 3.60
C ASN A 8 24.88 -3.55 2.15
N HIS A 9 23.97 -2.52 1.96
CA HIS A 9 23.74 -1.88 0.68
C HIS A 9 23.13 -2.71 -0.45
N ASP A 10 21.96 -3.34 -0.23
CA ASP A 10 21.13 -3.72 -1.38
C ASP A 10 20.63 -2.41 -2.03
N ILE A 11 21.06 -2.14 -3.27
CA ILE A 11 20.66 -0.96 -4.05
C ILE A 11 19.14 -0.91 -4.26
N ASN A 12 18.47 -2.06 -4.15
CA ASN A 12 17.04 -2.21 -4.29
C ASN A 12 16.26 -1.94 -2.99
N GLU A 13 16.97 -1.82 -1.87
CA GLU A 13 16.40 -1.45 -0.59
C GLU A 13 16.52 0.05 -0.36
N ILE A 14 15.39 0.70 -0.13
CA ILE A 14 15.31 2.09 0.31
C ILE A 14 14.90 2.10 1.77
N THR A 15 15.69 2.75 2.58
CA THR A 15 15.36 3.01 3.98
C THR A 15 15.08 4.49 4.18
N LEU A 16 13.88 4.83 4.64
CA LEU A 16 13.51 6.17 5.09
C LEU A 16 13.46 6.18 6.61
N GLY A 17 14.34 6.93 7.22
CA GLY A 17 14.40 7.09 8.66
C GLY A 17 13.42 8.16 9.19
N GLN A 18 13.30 8.28 10.51
CA GLN A 18 12.40 9.24 11.16
C GLN A 18 12.63 10.70 10.71
N ASN A 19 13.88 11.07 10.43
CA ASN A 19 14.20 12.40 9.91
C ASN A 19 13.63 12.63 8.51
N ASP A 20 13.71 11.64 7.63
CA ASP A 20 13.14 11.72 6.27
C ASP A 20 11.61 11.81 6.33
N ILE A 21 10.99 11.02 7.20
CA ILE A 21 9.54 11.00 7.41
C ILE A 21 9.06 12.36 7.93
N SER A 22 9.70 12.89 8.95
CA SER A 22 9.31 14.14 9.60
C SER A 22 9.58 15.37 8.75
N LYS A 23 10.71 15.44 8.04
CA LYS A 23 11.06 16.55 7.13
C LYS A 23 10.04 16.69 6.00
N ASN A 24 9.48 15.58 5.52
CA ASN A 24 8.54 15.60 4.40
C ASN A 24 7.14 16.13 4.73
N LEU A 25 6.83 16.52 5.98
CA LEU A 25 5.48 16.90 6.41
C LEU A 25 4.42 15.90 5.90
N ALA A 26 4.75 14.61 5.99
CA ALA A 26 3.89 13.57 5.49
C ALA A 26 2.63 13.44 6.35
N SER A 27 1.46 13.52 5.73
CA SER A 27 0.18 13.32 6.41
C SER A 27 -0.50 12.02 6.04
N ASP A 28 -0.06 11.39 4.95
CA ASP A 28 -0.56 10.12 4.41
C ASP A 28 0.55 9.39 3.65
N LEU A 29 0.23 8.19 3.20
CA LEU A 29 1.16 7.32 2.48
C LEU A 29 1.65 7.93 1.16
N ARG A 30 0.78 8.64 0.41
CA ARG A 30 1.16 9.30 -0.85
C ARG A 30 2.20 10.39 -0.61
N SER A 31 1.99 11.24 0.39
CA SER A 31 2.94 12.29 0.74
C SER A 31 4.25 11.73 1.28
N LEU A 32 4.20 10.59 1.98
CA LEU A 32 5.36 9.89 2.51
C LEU A 32 6.27 9.35 1.39
N LEU A 33 5.67 8.78 0.34
CA LEU A 33 6.37 8.12 -0.76
C LEU A 33 6.62 9.04 -1.98
N ARG A 34 6.27 10.32 -1.90
CA ARG A 34 6.39 11.26 -3.03
C ARG A 34 7.79 11.44 -3.58
N THR A 35 8.83 11.15 -2.79
CA THR A 35 10.24 11.18 -3.21
C THR A 35 10.71 9.93 -3.92
N GLN A 36 9.81 8.95 -4.16
CA GLN A 36 10.11 7.70 -4.83
C GLN A 36 9.44 7.69 -6.22
N PRO A 37 10.21 7.76 -7.32
CA PRO A 37 9.64 7.93 -8.65
C PRO A 37 8.93 6.69 -9.18
N ASP A 38 9.31 5.50 -8.75
CA ASP A 38 8.81 4.20 -9.20
C ASP A 38 7.60 3.69 -8.41
N ILE A 39 7.16 4.43 -7.39
CA ILE A 39 6.03 4.07 -6.55
C ILE A 39 4.79 4.88 -6.93
N GLY A 40 3.67 4.17 -7.14
CA GLY A 40 2.35 4.73 -7.36
C GLY A 40 1.42 4.47 -6.16
N VAL A 41 0.46 5.38 -5.95
CA VAL A 41 -0.60 5.23 -4.94
C VAL A 41 -1.92 5.61 -5.59
N THR A 42 -2.80 4.63 -5.79
CA THR A 42 -4.14 4.88 -6.35
C THR A 42 -5.04 5.54 -5.33
N ASP A 43 -6.03 6.28 -5.82
CA ASP A 43 -7.06 6.94 -5.01
C ASP A 43 -8.41 6.31 -5.27
N GLY A 44 -9.09 5.90 -4.23
CA GLY A 44 -10.42 5.28 -4.27
C GLY A 44 -11.59 6.28 -4.11
N GLY A 45 -11.34 7.57 -4.23
CA GLY A 45 -12.37 8.58 -3.98
C GLY A 45 -12.90 8.52 -2.55
N ARG A 46 -14.19 8.18 -2.36
CA ARG A 46 -14.84 8.02 -1.04
C ARG A 46 -14.04 7.18 -0.04
N PHE A 47 -13.34 6.18 -0.52
CA PHE A 47 -12.64 5.20 0.33
C PHE A 47 -11.14 5.47 0.50
N GLY A 48 -10.65 6.62 0.04
CA GLY A 48 -9.24 7.02 0.20
C GLY A 48 -8.26 6.28 -0.69
N SER A 49 -7.00 6.17 -0.26
CA SER A 49 -5.95 5.50 -1.03
C SER A 49 -6.19 3.99 -1.11
N ASN A 50 -5.92 3.40 -2.27
CA ASN A 50 -6.25 2.02 -2.55
C ASN A 50 -5.03 1.25 -3.06
N GLY A 51 -4.15 0.88 -2.15
CA GLY A 51 -2.98 0.06 -2.45
C GLY A 51 -1.80 0.84 -3.02
N LEU A 52 -0.70 0.14 -3.10
CA LEU A 52 0.59 0.62 -3.56
C LEU A 52 1.01 -0.12 -4.82
N ALA A 53 1.61 0.60 -5.76
CA ALA A 53 2.26 0.04 -6.92
C ALA A 53 3.78 0.18 -6.78
N ILE A 54 4.52 -0.90 -6.95
CA ILE A 54 5.99 -0.90 -7.03
C ILE A 54 6.39 -1.57 -8.34
N ARG A 55 7.23 -0.88 -9.13
CA ARG A 55 7.74 -1.42 -10.40
C ARG A 55 6.65 -2.01 -11.30
N GLY A 56 5.50 -1.35 -11.36
CA GLY A 56 4.43 -1.67 -12.32
C GLY A 56 3.48 -2.79 -11.93
N VAL A 57 3.54 -3.31 -10.71
CA VAL A 57 2.52 -4.19 -10.14
C VAL A 57 1.98 -3.63 -8.83
N ASP A 58 0.72 -3.91 -8.53
CA ASP A 58 0.01 -3.36 -7.38
C ASP A 58 -0.88 -4.41 -6.68
N GLY A 59 -1.66 -3.93 -5.71
CA GLY A 59 -2.54 -4.75 -4.89
C GLY A 59 -1.75 -5.76 -4.07
N ASP A 60 -2.27 -6.98 -3.99
CA ASP A 60 -1.67 -8.06 -3.20
C ASP A 60 -0.39 -8.68 -3.80
N ARG A 61 0.20 -8.02 -4.83
CA ARG A 61 1.54 -8.32 -5.36
C ARG A 61 2.65 -7.54 -4.67
N VAL A 62 2.27 -6.57 -3.80
CA VAL A 62 3.18 -5.79 -2.95
C VAL A 62 2.93 -6.16 -1.49
N GLY A 63 3.93 -6.77 -0.84
CA GLY A 63 3.84 -7.15 0.57
C GLY A 63 3.89 -5.94 1.49
N ILE A 64 2.97 -5.85 2.46
CA ILE A 64 2.94 -4.76 3.44
C ILE A 64 3.04 -5.35 4.84
N PHE A 65 3.98 -4.82 5.63
CA PHE A 65 4.29 -5.31 6.98
C PHE A 65 4.38 -4.15 7.97
N VAL A 66 3.84 -4.33 9.18
CA VAL A 66 4.00 -3.41 10.30
C VAL A 66 4.59 -4.19 11.47
N ASP A 67 5.76 -3.76 11.96
CA ASP A 67 6.54 -4.46 12.99
C ASP A 67 6.71 -5.98 12.71
N GLY A 68 6.79 -6.34 11.41
CA GLY A 68 6.94 -7.71 10.92
C GLY A 68 5.65 -8.52 10.82
N ILE A 69 4.50 -7.94 11.15
CA ILE A 69 3.19 -8.57 10.96
C ILE A 69 2.68 -8.19 9.56
N GLN A 70 2.45 -9.21 8.73
CA GLN A 70 1.88 -9.00 7.40
C GLN A 70 0.46 -8.42 7.52
N GLN A 71 0.20 -7.36 6.77
CA GLN A 71 -1.12 -6.74 6.74
C GLN A 71 -2.10 -7.58 5.93
N ALA A 72 -3.39 -7.33 6.13
CA ALA A 72 -4.47 -8.04 5.44
C ALA A 72 -4.43 -7.83 3.92
N GLU A 73 -5.09 -8.72 3.19
CA GLU A 73 -5.26 -8.61 1.75
C GLU A 73 -6.05 -7.36 1.38
N THR A 74 -5.65 -6.69 0.30
CA THR A 74 -6.36 -5.52 -0.22
C THR A 74 -7.68 -5.94 -0.84
N PHE A 75 -8.78 -5.32 -0.44
CA PHE A 75 -10.06 -5.54 -1.09
C PHE A 75 -10.27 -4.49 -2.18
N ASN A 76 -9.90 -4.80 -3.41
CA ASN A 76 -9.97 -3.90 -4.56
C ASN A 76 -10.75 -4.56 -5.71
N ASN A 77 -12.07 -4.58 -5.62
CA ASN A 77 -12.91 -5.19 -6.63
C ASN A 77 -13.51 -4.12 -7.55
N GLU A 78 -13.29 -4.25 -8.87
CA GLU A 78 -13.72 -3.27 -9.87
C GLU A 78 -15.25 -3.05 -9.89
N ILE A 79 -16.04 -4.11 -9.63
CA ILE A 79 -17.51 -3.97 -9.55
C ILE A 79 -17.89 -3.13 -8.33
N TYR A 80 -17.36 -3.46 -7.16
CA TYR A 80 -17.68 -2.71 -5.95
C TYR A 80 -17.22 -1.26 -6.03
N LYS A 81 -16.05 -1.02 -6.60
CA LYS A 81 -15.50 0.31 -6.86
C LYS A 81 -16.42 1.10 -7.81
N GLY A 82 -16.82 0.53 -8.95
CA GLY A 82 -17.65 1.18 -9.95
C GLY A 82 -19.05 1.51 -9.44
N TYR A 83 -19.60 0.69 -8.55
CA TYR A 83 -20.88 0.96 -7.91
C TYR A 83 -20.78 1.70 -6.56
N GLY A 84 -19.56 2.01 -6.11
CA GLY A 84 -19.31 2.71 -4.85
C GLY A 84 -19.83 1.98 -3.62
N TYR A 85 -19.83 0.66 -3.63
CA TYR A 85 -20.31 -0.11 -2.49
C TYR A 85 -19.24 -0.30 -1.44
N PHE A 86 -18.01 -0.55 -1.86
CA PHE A 86 -16.89 -0.75 -0.97
C PHE A 86 -15.57 -0.75 -1.77
N ASN A 87 -14.53 -0.15 -1.18
CA ASN A 87 -13.17 -0.29 -1.68
C ASN A 87 -12.24 -0.21 -0.47
N GLY A 88 -11.35 -1.20 -0.32
CA GLY A 88 -10.56 -1.30 0.89
C GLY A 88 -9.30 -0.44 0.82
N THR A 89 -9.13 0.44 1.79
CA THR A 89 -7.89 1.17 2.06
C THR A 89 -7.17 0.59 3.26
N ILE A 90 -7.05 -0.71 3.27
CA ILE A 90 -6.87 -1.50 4.47
C ILE A 90 -5.48 -1.35 5.07
N ASN A 91 -4.49 -0.99 4.26
CA ASN A 91 -3.08 -1.13 4.60
C ASN A 91 -2.39 0.20 4.93
N GLU A 92 -3.15 1.23 5.26
CA GLU A 92 -2.60 2.49 5.75
C GLU A 92 -2.25 2.40 7.24
N THR A 93 -0.98 2.58 7.55
CA THR A 93 -0.52 2.77 8.92
C THR A 93 -0.47 4.25 9.29
N GLU A 94 -0.49 4.56 10.59
CA GLU A 94 -0.36 5.93 11.06
C GLU A 94 1.09 6.42 10.89
N VAL A 95 1.26 7.52 10.14
CA VAL A 95 2.59 8.05 9.77
C VAL A 95 3.39 8.50 11.01
N ASP A 96 2.70 9.05 12.02
CA ASP A 96 3.36 9.53 13.24
C ASP A 96 3.90 8.41 14.15
N TRP A 97 3.51 7.15 13.88
CA TRP A 97 4.07 5.98 14.57
C TRP A 97 5.41 5.51 14.00
N LEU A 98 5.76 5.97 12.78
CA LEU A 98 6.84 5.37 12.01
C LEU A 98 8.21 5.86 12.47
N LYS A 99 9.10 4.91 12.68
CA LYS A 99 10.54 5.08 12.91
C LYS A 99 11.32 4.89 11.61
N ILE A 100 11.05 3.77 10.92
CA ILE A 100 11.74 3.37 9.71
C ILE A 100 10.73 2.80 8.72
N ILE A 101 10.93 3.14 7.46
CA ILE A 101 10.25 2.50 6.33
C ILE A 101 11.31 1.86 5.47
N THR A 102 11.18 0.56 5.24
CA THR A 102 12.04 -0.19 4.33
C THR A 102 11.22 -0.61 3.12
N ILE A 103 11.67 -0.23 1.93
CA ILE A 103 11.05 -0.57 0.66
C ILE A 103 12.02 -1.49 -0.09
N ASN A 104 11.61 -2.73 -0.28
CA ASN A 104 12.32 -3.70 -1.11
C ASN A 104 11.68 -3.73 -2.48
N ARG A 105 12.48 -3.50 -3.53
CA ARG A 105 12.05 -3.53 -4.92
C ARG A 105 12.34 -4.89 -5.55
N GLY A 106 11.47 -5.29 -6.48
CA GLY A 106 11.58 -6.61 -7.13
C GLY A 106 11.16 -7.75 -6.21
N SER A 107 11.33 -9.00 -6.64
CA SER A 107 10.87 -10.15 -5.87
C SER A 107 11.52 -10.26 -4.49
N ASP A 108 10.69 -10.21 -3.44
CA ASP A 108 11.07 -10.33 -2.04
C ASP A 108 10.37 -11.52 -1.34
N SER A 109 9.85 -12.47 -2.14
CA SER A 109 9.07 -13.61 -1.61
C SER A 109 9.89 -14.56 -0.74
N ILE A 110 11.22 -14.59 -0.86
CA ILE A 110 12.08 -15.43 -0.02
C ILE A 110 11.99 -15.00 1.45
N LEU A 111 11.98 -13.68 1.72
CA LEU A 111 11.87 -13.14 3.07
C LEU A 111 10.42 -13.11 3.57
N ASN A 112 9.52 -12.72 2.69
CA ASN A 112 8.17 -12.28 3.05
C ASN A 112 7.06 -13.20 2.55
N GLY A 113 7.36 -14.19 1.69
CA GLY A 113 6.40 -15.18 1.20
C GLY A 113 5.45 -14.65 0.14
N SER A 114 4.26 -15.25 0.09
CA SER A 114 3.21 -14.88 -0.86
C SER A 114 2.86 -13.39 -0.80
N GLY A 115 2.66 -12.77 -1.98
CA GLY A 115 2.26 -11.38 -2.09
C GLY A 115 3.41 -10.38 -2.17
N SER A 116 4.69 -10.83 -2.24
CA SER A 116 5.85 -9.94 -2.36
C SER A 116 6.57 -10.10 -3.71
N MET A 117 5.83 -10.31 -4.81
CA MET A 117 6.39 -10.50 -6.14
C MET A 117 6.94 -9.21 -6.75
N GLY A 118 6.28 -8.09 -6.54
CA GLY A 118 6.70 -6.77 -7.01
C GLY A 118 7.63 -6.06 -6.04
N GLY A 119 7.68 -6.54 -4.81
CA GLY A 119 8.43 -5.97 -3.72
C GLY A 119 7.66 -5.99 -2.41
N SER A 120 8.22 -5.33 -1.40
CA SER A 120 7.57 -5.19 -0.10
C SER A 120 7.83 -3.82 0.53
N ILE A 121 6.92 -3.42 1.41
CA ILE A 121 7.10 -2.26 2.28
C ILE A 121 6.96 -2.72 3.72
N SER A 122 7.99 -2.48 4.50
CA SER A 122 8.02 -2.77 5.93
C SER A 122 8.06 -1.48 6.72
N TYR A 123 7.10 -1.30 7.59
CA TYR A 123 7.00 -0.21 8.54
C TYR A 123 7.48 -0.69 9.90
N GLU A 124 8.46 -0.03 10.45
CA GLU A 124 8.90 -0.19 11.84
C GLU A 124 8.36 0.99 12.64
N THR A 125 7.58 0.71 13.68
CA THR A 125 7.00 1.76 14.51
C THR A 125 7.97 2.15 15.64
N LEU A 126 7.80 3.37 16.19
CA LEU A 126 8.56 3.87 17.31
C LEU A 126 8.57 2.87 18.48
N SER A 127 9.67 2.82 19.18
CA SER A 127 9.86 2.09 20.44
C SER A 127 10.05 3.06 21.60
N PRO A 128 9.87 2.63 22.85
CA PRO A 128 10.07 3.50 23.99
C PRO A 128 11.42 4.23 23.99
N SER A 129 12.50 3.53 23.63
CA SER A 129 13.86 4.08 23.53
C SER A 129 14.04 5.19 22.48
N ASP A 130 13.10 5.33 21.53
CA ASP A 130 13.14 6.42 20.53
C ASP A 130 12.61 7.74 21.10
N ILE A 131 11.96 7.71 22.26
CA ILE A 131 11.33 8.84 22.94
C ILE A 131 12.02 9.16 24.26
N ILE A 132 12.49 8.14 24.98
CA ILE A 132 13.10 8.31 26.31
C ILE A 132 14.42 9.07 26.19
N ASP A 133 14.57 10.14 26.99
CA ASP A 133 15.86 10.76 27.24
C ASP A 133 16.63 9.89 28.27
N ASP A 134 17.74 9.29 27.84
CA ASP A 134 18.56 8.40 28.70
C ASP A 134 18.98 8.98 30.01
N LYS A 135 19.14 10.32 30.10
CA LYS A 135 19.53 11.03 31.35
C LYS A 135 18.36 11.18 32.32
N LYS A 136 17.11 11.18 31.79
CA LYS A 136 15.92 11.47 32.60
C LYS A 136 15.06 10.22 32.86
N GLY A 137 15.20 9.17 32.05
CA GLY A 137 14.41 7.95 32.14
C GLY A 137 12.96 8.10 31.65
N PHE A 138 12.61 9.24 31.04
CA PHE A 138 11.31 9.45 30.39
C PHE A 138 11.44 10.43 29.22
N GLY A 139 10.43 10.47 28.38
CA GLY A 139 10.34 11.40 27.27
C GLY A 139 8.90 11.68 26.89
N PHE A 140 8.69 12.78 26.18
CA PHE A 140 7.39 13.27 25.77
C PHE A 140 7.43 13.80 24.35
N ILE A 141 6.39 13.49 23.56
CA ILE A 141 6.19 14.02 22.20
C ILE A 141 4.83 14.72 22.15
N SER A 142 4.81 15.94 21.60
CA SER A 142 3.58 16.61 21.21
C SER A 142 3.78 17.25 19.84
N LYS A 143 2.86 16.97 18.88
CA LYS A 143 2.89 17.55 17.54
C LYS A 143 1.52 18.08 17.19
N SER A 144 1.45 19.32 16.71
CA SER A 144 0.25 19.93 16.16
C SER A 144 0.50 20.32 14.72
N ALA A 145 -0.34 19.88 13.78
CA ALA A 145 -0.15 20.16 12.36
C ALA A 145 -1.44 20.55 11.66
N PHE A 146 -1.27 21.38 10.63
CA PHE A 146 -2.33 21.77 9.71
C PHE A 146 -1.92 21.57 8.26
N TYR A 147 -2.85 21.03 7.45
CA TYR A 147 -2.67 20.80 6.03
C TYR A 147 -3.85 21.42 5.26
N SER A 148 -3.59 22.43 4.45
CA SER A 148 -4.63 23.20 3.76
C SER A 148 -5.29 22.46 2.59
N ARG A 149 -4.63 21.42 2.04
CA ARG A 149 -5.14 20.63 0.89
C ARG A 149 -6.46 19.94 1.18
N ASN A 150 -6.70 19.56 2.43
CA ASN A 150 -7.92 18.88 2.89
C ASN A 150 -8.42 19.42 4.24
N ASN A 151 -7.99 20.62 4.61
CA ASN A 151 -8.30 21.26 5.90
C ASN A 151 -8.02 20.35 7.11
N GLN A 152 -7.00 19.50 7.01
CA GLN A 152 -6.65 18.56 8.06
C GLN A 152 -6.01 19.27 9.25
N LYS A 153 -6.53 18.97 10.44
CA LYS A 153 -5.91 19.26 11.73
C LYS A 153 -5.47 17.94 12.35
N LYS A 154 -4.23 17.90 12.81
CA LYS A 154 -3.62 16.71 13.40
C LYS A 154 -2.98 17.06 14.75
N GLU A 155 -3.27 16.25 15.74
CA GLU A 155 -2.66 16.32 17.08
C GLU A 155 -2.08 14.95 17.43
N THR A 156 -0.80 14.92 17.82
CA THR A 156 -0.13 13.72 18.28
C THR A 156 0.46 13.96 19.66
N ILE A 157 0.17 13.07 20.60
CA ILE A 157 0.71 13.13 21.98
C ILE A 157 1.29 11.75 22.30
N GLY A 158 2.49 11.74 22.85
CA GLY A 158 3.18 10.53 23.28
C GLY A 158 3.95 10.71 24.54
N PHE A 159 4.02 9.65 25.32
CA PHE A 159 4.82 9.55 26.54
C PHE A 159 5.53 8.20 26.58
N ALA A 160 6.78 8.22 26.99
CA ALA A 160 7.55 7.01 27.25
C ALA A 160 8.33 7.14 28.55
N SER A 161 8.51 6.04 29.25
CA SER A 161 9.36 5.96 30.43
C SER A 161 9.95 4.57 30.59
N GLY A 162 11.13 4.48 31.17
CA GLY A 162 11.77 3.20 31.36
C GLY A 162 12.98 3.25 32.24
N ASN A 163 13.49 2.07 32.55
CA ASN A 163 14.72 1.81 33.27
C ASN A 163 15.44 0.60 32.67
N SER A 164 16.49 0.09 33.32
CA SER A 164 17.25 -1.07 32.82
C SER A 164 16.46 -2.38 32.73
N HIS A 165 15.27 -2.49 33.32
CA HIS A 165 14.49 -3.73 33.36
C HIS A 165 13.21 -3.67 32.53
N ILE A 166 12.62 -2.49 32.40
CA ILE A 166 11.35 -2.31 31.70
C ILE A 166 11.26 -0.92 31.09
N ASP A 167 10.72 -0.83 29.91
CA ASP A 167 10.30 0.42 29.30
C ASP A 167 8.90 0.30 28.70
N PHE A 168 8.20 1.42 28.62
CA PHE A 168 6.90 1.48 27.99
C PHE A 168 6.67 2.80 27.27
N MET A 169 5.78 2.80 26.29
CA MET A 169 5.29 4.00 25.64
C MET A 169 3.82 3.91 25.28
N ILE A 170 3.19 5.07 25.23
CA ILE A 170 1.88 5.29 24.64
C ILE A 170 1.95 6.49 23.70
N LEU A 171 1.40 6.36 22.51
CA LEU A 171 1.33 7.40 21.50
C LEU A 171 -0.08 7.41 20.92
N ASN A 172 -0.72 8.59 20.88
CA ASN A 172 -2.03 8.78 20.28
C ASN A 172 -1.97 9.90 19.25
N THR A 173 -2.60 9.67 18.09
CA THR A 173 -2.76 10.65 17.02
C THR A 173 -4.24 10.82 16.69
N TYR A 174 -4.74 12.03 16.78
CA TYR A 174 -6.09 12.42 16.38
C TYR A 174 -6.04 13.28 15.13
N ARG A 175 -6.94 13.00 14.16
CA ARG A 175 -7.06 13.74 12.90
C ARG A 175 -8.51 14.09 12.62
N LYS A 176 -8.71 15.31 12.12
CA LYS A 176 -9.98 15.75 11.56
C LYS A 176 -9.69 16.39 10.21
N MET A 177 -10.35 15.92 9.15
CA MET A 177 -10.05 16.33 7.80
C MET A 177 -11.29 16.25 6.89
N HIS A 178 -11.15 16.78 5.71
CA HIS A 178 -12.12 16.77 4.63
C HIS A 178 -11.53 16.04 3.39
N GLU A 179 -12.28 16.04 2.30
CA GLU A 179 -11.80 15.61 0.98
C GLU A 179 -10.58 16.41 0.54
N ASN A 180 -9.72 15.81 -0.29
CA ASN A 180 -8.65 16.54 -0.94
C ASN A 180 -9.24 17.51 -1.96
N LYS A 181 -8.83 18.78 -1.91
CA LYS A 181 -9.19 19.78 -2.91
C LYS A 181 -8.53 19.44 -4.24
N ASN A 182 -9.22 19.69 -5.33
CA ASN A 182 -8.64 19.69 -6.66
C ASN A 182 -8.06 21.08 -7.02
N HIS A 183 -7.35 21.21 -8.14
CA HIS A 183 -6.73 22.48 -8.56
C HIS A 183 -7.76 23.55 -8.84
N SER A 184 -8.70 23.26 -9.72
CA SER A 184 -9.75 24.21 -10.16
C SER A 184 -11.11 23.57 -9.96
N PRO A 185 -11.85 23.96 -8.90
CA PRO A 185 -13.21 23.50 -8.76
C PRO A 185 -14.02 23.95 -9.97
N ASP A 186 -14.57 22.99 -10.68
CA ASP A 186 -15.43 23.19 -11.83
C ASP A 186 -16.76 22.48 -11.54
N ASN A 187 -17.87 22.99 -12.06
CA ASN A 187 -19.19 22.40 -12.00
C ASN A 187 -19.53 21.62 -10.71
N ASP A 188 -19.95 22.30 -9.65
CA ASP A 188 -20.51 21.66 -8.44
C ASP A 188 -21.94 21.18 -8.71
N VAL A 189 -22.04 20.12 -9.52
CA VAL A 189 -23.30 19.49 -9.92
C VAL A 189 -23.36 18.06 -9.44
N TYR A 190 -24.50 17.43 -9.53
CA TYR A 190 -24.65 15.99 -9.31
C TYR A 190 -24.31 15.21 -10.59
N GLY A 191 -23.81 13.98 -10.43
CA GLY A 191 -23.59 13.01 -11.51
C GLY A 191 -22.20 13.07 -12.14
N ARG A 192 -22.07 12.42 -13.28
CA ARG A 192 -20.78 12.13 -13.99
C ARG A 192 -20.00 13.38 -14.40
N SER A 193 -20.69 14.49 -14.69
CA SER A 193 -20.08 15.76 -15.10
C SER A 193 -19.58 16.63 -13.95
N ARG A 194 -19.71 16.15 -12.70
CA ARG A 194 -19.19 16.83 -11.51
C ARG A 194 -17.69 17.05 -11.60
N GLY A 195 -17.26 18.32 -11.54
CA GLY A 195 -15.85 18.70 -11.63
C GLY A 195 -15.17 18.95 -10.27
N THR A 196 -15.92 18.82 -9.16
CA THR A 196 -15.44 19.02 -7.79
C THR A 196 -15.43 17.69 -7.04
N PRO A 197 -14.47 17.37 -6.18
CA PRO A 197 -14.48 16.17 -5.34
C PRO A 197 -15.74 16.10 -4.46
N ASP A 198 -16.17 14.91 -4.12
CA ASP A 198 -17.30 14.70 -3.25
C ASP A 198 -17.00 15.17 -1.84
N PRO A 199 -17.89 15.97 -1.19
CA PRO A 199 -17.67 16.48 0.16
C PRO A 199 -17.53 15.35 1.19
N GLN A 200 -16.48 15.41 2.01
CA GLN A 200 -16.22 14.43 3.05
C GLN A 200 -15.96 15.07 4.41
N LYS A 201 -16.33 14.36 5.47
CA LYS A 201 -15.91 14.63 6.85
C LYS A 201 -15.29 13.38 7.42
N ILE A 202 -14.00 13.44 7.71
CA ILE A 202 -13.21 12.30 8.14
C ILE A 202 -12.63 12.58 9.53
N ASN A 203 -12.83 11.64 10.47
CA ASN A 203 -12.23 11.67 11.80
C ASN A 203 -11.49 10.37 12.02
N SER A 204 -10.21 10.48 12.37
CA SER A 204 -9.34 9.34 12.66
C SER A 204 -8.73 9.47 14.03
N ASN A 205 -8.69 8.36 14.78
CA ASN A 205 -8.00 8.25 16.05
C ASN A 205 -7.13 6.99 16.01
N ALA A 206 -5.86 7.15 16.32
CA ALA A 206 -4.88 6.07 16.23
C ALA A 206 -4.03 6.02 17.49
N THR A 207 -3.91 4.85 18.12
CA THR A 207 -3.17 4.64 19.36
C THR A 207 -2.15 3.52 19.20
N LEU A 208 -0.93 3.75 19.66
CA LEU A 208 0.15 2.77 19.73
C LEU A 208 0.63 2.65 21.17
N ILE A 209 0.72 1.42 21.68
CA ILE A 209 1.28 1.10 23.01
C ILE A 209 2.35 0.05 22.82
N LYS A 210 3.51 0.25 23.43
CA LYS A 210 4.60 -0.75 23.49
C LYS A 210 5.14 -0.89 24.90
N LEU A 211 5.53 -2.10 25.23
CA LEU A 211 6.16 -2.50 26.49
C LEU A 211 7.31 -3.45 26.17
N ASN A 212 8.48 -3.20 26.70
CA ASN A 212 9.60 -4.13 26.66
C ASN A 212 10.05 -4.45 28.08
N ALA A 213 10.35 -5.72 28.33
CA ALA A 213 10.92 -6.21 29.58
C ALA A 213 12.29 -6.85 29.27
N TYR A 214 13.34 -6.35 29.87
CA TYR A 214 14.71 -6.84 29.76
C TYR A 214 14.94 -7.86 30.89
N LEU A 215 14.68 -9.13 30.58
CA LEU A 215 14.76 -10.22 31.58
C LEU A 215 16.19 -10.50 32.01
N THR A 216 17.11 -10.34 31.09
CA THR A 216 18.57 -10.35 31.29
C THR A 216 19.19 -9.37 30.28
N GLU A 217 20.52 -9.18 30.32
CA GLU A 217 21.22 -8.38 29.31
C GLU A 217 21.06 -8.92 27.87
N LYS A 218 20.65 -10.20 27.73
CA LYS A 218 20.52 -10.92 26.46
C LYS A 218 19.09 -11.26 26.08
N ASP A 219 18.17 -11.19 27.03
CA ASP A 219 16.79 -11.66 26.87
C ASP A 219 15.81 -10.49 26.94
N THR A 220 15.06 -10.26 25.88
CA THR A 220 14.01 -9.22 25.81
C THR A 220 12.66 -9.84 25.48
N LEU A 221 11.65 -9.48 26.25
CA LEU A 221 10.24 -9.74 25.96
C LEU A 221 9.58 -8.42 25.58
N GLY A 222 8.97 -8.35 24.40
CA GLY A 222 8.26 -7.17 23.94
C GLY A 222 6.79 -7.45 23.65
N LEU A 223 5.95 -6.46 23.97
CA LEU A 223 4.52 -6.44 23.67
C LEU A 223 4.21 -5.15 22.92
N SER A 224 3.34 -5.25 21.92
CA SER A 224 2.85 -4.11 21.16
C SER A 224 1.36 -4.23 20.90
N TRP A 225 0.65 -3.13 21.01
CA TRP A 225 -0.74 -3.00 20.63
C TRP A 225 -0.94 -1.70 19.87
N ASN A 226 -1.67 -1.77 18.76
CA ASN A 226 -2.09 -0.58 18.05
C ASN A 226 -3.52 -0.73 17.55
N GLU A 227 -4.20 0.40 17.44
CA GLU A 227 -5.54 0.51 16.88
C GLU A 227 -5.68 1.84 16.14
N LYS A 228 -6.23 1.80 14.92
CA LYS A 228 -6.67 2.98 14.17
C LYS A 228 -8.15 2.84 13.86
N LYS A 229 -8.93 3.83 14.26
CA LYS A 229 -10.36 3.94 13.98
C LYS A 229 -10.62 5.19 13.15
N GLU A 230 -11.22 4.99 11.98
CA GLU A 230 -11.57 6.08 11.07
C GLU A 230 -13.05 6.05 10.73
N LYS A 231 -13.70 7.21 10.80
CA LYS A 231 -15.08 7.41 10.39
C LYS A 231 -15.13 8.45 9.28
N THR A 232 -15.77 8.09 8.17
CA THR A 232 -15.93 8.95 6.99
C THR A 232 -17.40 9.12 6.66
N LYS A 233 -17.84 10.37 6.56
CA LYS A 233 -19.15 10.71 6.00
C LYS A 233 -18.94 11.40 4.67
N THR A 234 -19.63 10.92 3.62
CA THR A 234 -19.52 11.42 2.26
C THR A 234 -20.90 11.84 1.72
N ASP A 235 -20.97 13.03 1.12
CA ASP A 235 -22.05 13.37 0.22
C ASP A 235 -21.59 13.00 -1.21
N GLU A 236 -22.04 11.84 -1.71
CA GLU A 236 -21.53 11.23 -2.94
C GLU A 236 -22.17 11.85 -4.19
N LYS A 237 -21.96 13.15 -4.38
CA LYS A 237 -22.56 13.94 -5.46
C LYS A 237 -22.10 13.50 -6.86
N SER A 238 -20.94 12.82 -6.99
CA SER A 238 -20.47 12.25 -8.25
C SER A 238 -21.23 10.98 -8.66
N TRP A 239 -22.06 10.44 -7.76
CA TRP A 239 -22.94 9.32 -8.07
C TRP A 239 -23.98 9.71 -9.13
N GLU A 240 -24.23 8.80 -10.07
CA GLU A 240 -25.20 9.03 -11.14
C GLU A 240 -26.62 9.13 -10.58
N LEU A 241 -27.27 10.24 -10.87
CA LEU A 241 -28.64 10.46 -10.42
C LEU A 241 -29.62 9.56 -11.18
N PHE A 242 -30.41 8.82 -10.41
CA PHE A 242 -31.59 8.13 -10.92
C PHE A 242 -32.83 8.90 -10.47
N GLY A 243 -33.35 9.75 -11.36
CA GLY A 243 -34.49 10.60 -11.04
C GLY A 243 -34.16 11.73 -10.06
N SER A 244 -34.65 11.63 -8.81
CA SER A 244 -34.46 12.63 -7.75
C SER A 244 -33.62 12.04 -6.58
N ASP A 245 -32.86 10.98 -6.78
CA ASP A 245 -32.17 10.28 -5.71
C ASP A 245 -30.73 10.79 -5.55
N ALA A 246 -30.30 11.00 -4.32
CA ALA A 246 -28.94 11.31 -3.93
C ALA A 246 -28.38 10.17 -3.07
N ARG A 247 -27.06 10.07 -3.01
CA ARG A 247 -26.38 9.04 -2.24
C ARG A 247 -25.49 9.64 -1.16
N LEU A 248 -25.62 9.11 0.05
CA LEU A 248 -24.82 9.48 1.21
C LEU A 248 -24.02 8.27 1.70
N GLY A 249 -22.78 8.50 2.11
CA GLY A 249 -21.92 7.49 2.72
C GLY A 249 -21.72 7.72 4.22
N ASP A 250 -21.73 6.63 5.01
CA ASP A 250 -21.31 6.63 6.43
C ASP A 250 -20.45 5.39 6.66
N ASP A 251 -19.12 5.57 6.66
CA ASP A 251 -18.15 4.49 6.64
C ASP A 251 -17.38 4.43 7.95
N LEU A 252 -17.10 3.21 8.38
CA LEU A 252 -16.27 2.91 9.54
C LEU A 252 -15.16 1.95 9.15
N SER A 253 -13.91 2.33 9.40
CA SER A 253 -12.75 1.45 9.33
C SER A 253 -12.13 1.31 10.71
N LEU A 254 -11.96 0.09 11.16
CA LEU A 254 -11.26 -0.27 12.38
C LEU A 254 -10.15 -1.24 12.01
N SER A 255 -8.90 -0.86 12.25
CA SER A 255 -7.74 -1.72 12.06
C SER A 255 -6.91 -1.73 13.33
N GLY A 256 -6.39 -2.89 13.70
CA GLY A 256 -5.54 -3.00 14.87
C GLY A 256 -4.66 -4.23 14.83
N SER A 257 -3.58 -4.19 15.59
CA SER A 257 -2.73 -5.35 15.78
C SER A 257 -2.27 -5.49 17.23
N PHE A 258 -2.08 -6.72 17.63
CA PHE A 258 -1.38 -7.11 18.85
C PHE A 258 -0.17 -7.95 18.46
N GLY A 259 0.98 -7.65 19.02
CA GLY A 259 2.22 -8.37 18.81
C GLY A 259 2.91 -8.68 20.14
N ALA A 260 3.53 -9.85 20.20
CA ALA A 260 4.41 -10.25 21.27
C ALA A 260 5.67 -10.87 20.67
N TYR A 261 6.82 -10.59 21.25
CA TYR A 261 8.05 -11.24 20.83
C TYR A 261 8.95 -11.55 22.03
N TYR A 262 9.67 -12.64 21.90
CA TYR A 262 10.82 -12.95 22.72
C TYR A 262 12.06 -12.94 21.84
N GLU A 263 13.07 -12.24 22.27
CA GLU A 263 14.35 -12.12 21.55
C GLU A 263 15.49 -12.44 22.51
N ARG A 264 16.39 -13.31 22.09
CA ARG A 264 17.60 -13.67 22.83
C ARG A 264 18.83 -13.46 21.94
N GLU A 265 19.77 -12.67 22.41
CA GLU A 265 21.11 -12.57 21.85
C GLU A 265 22.05 -13.48 22.64
N GLN A 266 22.66 -14.42 21.95
CA GLN A 266 23.54 -15.42 22.56
C GLN A 266 24.84 -15.49 21.78
N ASN A 267 25.96 -15.70 22.48
CA ASN A 267 27.24 -15.95 21.86
C ASN A 267 27.43 -17.47 21.75
N ASN A 268 28.11 -17.92 20.73
CA ASN A 268 28.57 -19.23 20.35
C ASN A 268 27.87 -19.72 19.08
N PHE A 269 27.03 -20.75 19.08
CA PHE A 269 26.47 -21.31 17.85
C PHE A 269 25.26 -20.52 17.31
N ILE A 270 24.46 -19.93 18.19
CA ILE A 270 23.31 -19.08 17.83
C ILE A 270 23.60 -17.64 18.23
N LYS A 271 23.66 -16.75 17.23
CA LYS A 271 23.85 -15.32 17.44
C LYS A 271 22.58 -14.66 17.94
N LYS A 272 21.44 -15.03 17.37
CA LYS A 272 20.14 -14.45 17.71
C LYS A 272 19.01 -15.44 17.51
N LEU A 273 18.13 -15.55 18.50
CA LEU A 273 16.85 -16.25 18.41
C LEU A 273 15.74 -15.22 18.61
N LYS A 274 14.77 -15.17 17.70
CA LYS A 274 13.55 -14.38 17.89
C LYS A 274 12.31 -15.19 17.57
N ILE A 275 11.41 -15.25 18.55
CA ILE A 275 10.08 -15.86 18.41
C ILE A 275 9.07 -14.71 18.49
N SER A 276 8.20 -14.59 17.52
CA SER A 276 7.17 -13.55 17.49
C SER A 276 5.81 -14.13 17.17
N ALA A 277 4.81 -13.67 17.91
CA ALA A 277 3.40 -13.96 17.68
C ALA A 277 2.67 -12.64 17.42
N GLY A 278 1.77 -12.64 16.48
CA GLY A 278 1.00 -11.44 16.14
C GLY A 278 -0.42 -11.77 15.70
N GLN A 279 -1.32 -10.86 15.98
CA GLN A 279 -2.67 -10.86 15.44
C GLN A 279 -2.96 -9.48 14.84
N GLN A 280 -3.45 -9.44 13.62
CA GLN A 280 -3.96 -8.26 12.97
C GLN A 280 -5.43 -8.45 12.65
N SER A 281 -6.26 -7.46 12.97
CA SER A 281 -7.71 -7.49 12.72
C SER A 281 -8.11 -6.23 11.97
N ILE A 282 -8.99 -6.40 10.98
CA ILE A 282 -9.62 -5.33 10.22
C ILE A 282 -11.11 -5.58 10.19
N ASP A 283 -11.88 -4.54 10.51
CA ASP A 283 -13.34 -4.53 10.42
C ASP A 283 -13.76 -3.24 9.70
N GLN A 284 -14.24 -3.39 8.48
CA GLN A 284 -14.66 -2.26 7.67
C GLN A 284 -16.13 -2.39 7.31
N SER A 285 -16.86 -1.30 7.49
CA SER A 285 -18.26 -1.17 7.14
C SER A 285 -18.45 0.07 6.27
N ALA A 286 -19.03 -0.11 5.10
CA ALA A 286 -19.43 0.95 4.19
C ALA A 286 -20.95 0.97 4.09
N ILE A 287 -21.58 2.04 4.58
CA ILE A 287 -23.01 2.24 4.54
C ILE A 287 -23.33 3.30 3.48
N SER A 288 -24.09 2.91 2.47
CA SER A 288 -24.59 3.83 1.44
C SER A 288 -26.11 3.99 1.60
N MET A 289 -26.57 5.23 1.75
CA MET A 289 -27.98 5.59 1.87
C MET A 289 -28.42 6.31 0.61
N VAL A 290 -29.41 5.78 -0.09
CA VAL A 290 -30.06 6.44 -1.22
C VAL A 290 -31.28 7.17 -0.70
N GLN A 291 -31.32 8.49 -0.93
CA GLN A 291 -32.36 9.39 -0.45
C GLN A 291 -32.97 10.17 -1.60
N ASN A 292 -34.26 10.29 -1.60
CA ASN A 292 -34.96 11.16 -2.52
C ASN A 292 -34.80 12.64 -2.09
N ILE A 293 -34.16 13.45 -2.95
CA ILE A 293 -33.80 14.84 -2.66
C ILE A 293 -35.04 15.71 -2.38
N LYS A 294 -36.18 15.43 -3.05
CA LYS A 294 -37.40 16.24 -2.93
C LYS A 294 -38.15 15.94 -1.64
N THR A 295 -38.20 14.69 -1.23
CA THR A 295 -38.98 14.25 -0.05
C THR A 295 -38.10 14.08 1.19
N ASN A 296 -36.75 14.07 1.02
CA ASN A 296 -35.78 13.78 2.05
C ASN A 296 -36.01 12.42 2.74
N LYS A 297 -36.65 11.47 2.04
CA LYS A 297 -36.87 10.09 2.54
C LYS A 297 -35.79 9.17 2.06
N THR A 298 -35.28 8.30 2.94
CA THR A 298 -34.41 7.22 2.60
C THR A 298 -35.20 6.10 1.92
N GLU A 299 -34.75 5.67 0.75
CA GLU A 299 -35.38 4.60 -0.04
C GLU A 299 -34.61 3.29 0.06
N HIS A 300 -33.26 3.38 0.10
CA HIS A 300 -32.40 2.21 0.20
C HIS A 300 -31.24 2.47 1.17
N ILE A 301 -30.81 1.42 1.89
CA ILE A 301 -29.57 1.38 2.65
C ILE A 301 -28.81 0.13 2.25
N TYR A 302 -27.59 0.32 1.80
CA TYR A 302 -26.64 -0.75 1.48
C TYR A 302 -25.55 -0.77 2.53
N ASN A 303 -25.52 -1.80 3.38
CA ASN A 303 -24.46 -2.02 4.35
C ASN A 303 -23.53 -3.13 3.83
N ARG A 304 -22.26 -2.81 3.63
CA ARG A 304 -21.21 -3.71 3.16
C ARG A 304 -20.14 -3.83 4.23
N ARG A 305 -19.94 -5.02 4.77
CA ARG A 305 -18.97 -5.24 5.83
C ARG A 305 -17.99 -6.34 5.48
N ILE A 306 -16.71 -6.06 5.69
CA ILE A 306 -15.62 -7.02 5.53
C ILE A 306 -14.82 -7.08 6.83
N LYS A 307 -14.61 -8.30 7.30
CA LYS A 307 -13.73 -8.62 8.43
C LYS A 307 -12.60 -9.51 7.99
N GLN A 308 -11.38 -9.15 8.40
CA GLN A 308 -10.21 -10.00 8.23
C GLN A 308 -9.49 -10.12 9.57
N ASP A 309 -9.16 -11.36 9.96
CA ASP A 309 -8.36 -11.68 11.14
C ASP A 309 -7.18 -12.54 10.72
N ASN A 310 -5.98 -12.04 10.95
CA ASN A 310 -4.73 -12.71 10.62
C ASN A 310 -3.96 -13.00 11.90
N LYS A 311 -3.58 -14.26 12.12
CA LYS A 311 -2.71 -14.68 13.22
C LYS A 311 -1.42 -15.22 12.66
N THR A 312 -0.30 -14.80 13.21
CA THR A 312 1.04 -15.18 12.74
C THR A 312 1.87 -15.65 13.93
N LEU A 313 2.58 -16.75 13.77
CA LEU A 313 3.67 -17.18 14.65
C LEU A 313 4.92 -17.31 13.76
N LYS A 314 6.03 -16.70 14.14
CA LYS A 314 7.28 -16.75 13.39
C LYS A 314 8.46 -16.97 14.32
N MET A 315 9.35 -17.85 13.93
CA MET A 315 10.64 -18.08 14.57
C MET A 315 11.74 -17.69 13.57
N LEU A 316 12.75 -17.02 14.06
CA LEU A 316 13.95 -16.67 13.31
C LEU A 316 15.18 -17.00 14.14
N ILE A 317 16.14 -17.65 13.51
CA ILE A 317 17.43 -18.03 14.10
C ILE A 317 18.52 -17.50 13.19
N ASP A 318 19.33 -16.57 13.69
CA ASP A 318 20.58 -16.16 13.09
C ASP A 318 21.70 -16.95 13.77
N PHE A 319 22.51 -17.64 12.97
CA PHE A 319 23.64 -18.39 13.46
C PHE A 319 24.89 -17.50 13.53
N ASP A 320 25.81 -17.87 14.40
CA ASP A 320 27.13 -17.26 14.41
C ASP A 320 27.87 -17.58 13.12
N LYS A 321 28.79 -16.71 12.79
CA LYS A 321 29.64 -16.87 11.62
C LYS A 321 30.40 -18.20 11.69
N ALA A 322 30.26 -19.01 10.65
CA ALA A 322 31.02 -20.23 10.44
C ALA A 322 32.02 -20.00 9.32
N SER A 323 33.28 -20.38 9.53
CA SER A 323 34.35 -20.28 8.51
C SER A 323 34.81 -21.65 8.07
N THR A 324 34.80 -21.90 6.75
CA THR A 324 35.26 -23.14 6.15
C THR A 324 36.12 -22.80 4.95
N PHE A 325 37.38 -23.26 4.92
CA PHE A 325 38.34 -22.98 3.84
C PHE A 325 38.47 -21.47 3.50
N ASP A 326 38.60 -20.62 4.52
CA ASP A 326 38.70 -19.16 4.43
C ASP A 326 37.43 -18.47 3.84
N ILE A 327 36.33 -19.20 3.70
CA ILE A 327 35.04 -18.70 3.30
C ILE A 327 34.16 -18.54 4.55
N ASP A 328 33.59 -17.37 4.73
CA ASP A 328 32.73 -17.05 5.86
C ASP A 328 31.25 -17.20 5.46
N HIS A 329 30.49 -17.89 6.29
CA HIS A 329 29.07 -18.12 6.14
C HIS A 329 28.30 -17.48 7.31
N GLU A 330 27.22 -16.77 7.01
CA GLU A 330 26.24 -16.29 7.99
C GLU A 330 24.85 -16.86 7.63
N PHE A 331 24.42 -17.85 8.39
CA PHE A 331 23.16 -18.55 8.15
C PHE A 331 22.01 -17.92 8.91
N THR A 332 20.83 -17.85 8.26
CA THR A 332 19.55 -17.49 8.89
C THR A 332 18.51 -18.55 8.53
N LEU A 333 17.85 -19.10 9.54
CA LEU A 333 16.70 -19.99 9.41
C LEU A 333 15.44 -19.26 9.86
N SER A 334 14.39 -19.31 9.08
CA SER A 334 13.07 -18.79 9.47
C SER A 334 11.97 -19.83 9.24
N ASN A 335 11.02 -19.87 10.16
CA ASN A 335 9.84 -20.72 10.08
C ASN A 335 8.63 -19.88 10.46
N GLY A 336 7.51 -20.04 9.74
CA GLY A 336 6.29 -19.27 9.94
C GLY A 336 5.02 -20.13 9.87
N LEU A 337 4.03 -19.75 10.66
CA LEU A 337 2.66 -20.25 10.61
C LEU A 337 1.73 -19.03 10.57
N LYS A 338 0.80 -19.00 9.60
CA LYS A 338 -0.23 -17.96 9.51
C LYS A 338 -1.61 -18.58 9.37
N ILE A 339 -2.59 -18.01 10.05
CA ILE A 339 -3.99 -18.36 9.91
C ILE A 339 -4.75 -17.06 9.62
N LYS A 340 -5.36 -17.00 8.44
CA LYS A 340 -6.16 -15.87 7.99
C LYS A 340 -7.63 -16.27 7.95
N LYS A 341 -8.52 -15.37 8.35
CA LYS A 341 -9.97 -15.54 8.24
C LYS A 341 -10.55 -14.30 7.57
N LEU A 342 -11.30 -14.51 6.51
CA LEU A 342 -12.06 -13.45 5.83
C LEU A 342 -13.55 -13.75 5.95
N LYS A 343 -14.35 -12.72 6.25
CA LYS A 343 -15.82 -12.76 6.22
C LYS A 343 -16.35 -11.51 5.54
N ASN A 344 -17.36 -11.69 4.71
CA ASN A 344 -18.15 -10.63 4.13
C ASN A 344 -19.60 -10.77 4.57
N GLU A 345 -20.19 -9.68 5.03
CA GLU A 345 -21.59 -9.60 5.46
C GLU A 345 -22.22 -8.38 4.79
N ASN A 346 -23.24 -8.57 3.99
CA ASN A 346 -24.00 -7.50 3.35
C ASN A 346 -25.42 -7.51 3.84
N VAL A 347 -25.98 -6.31 4.03
CA VAL A 347 -27.41 -6.12 4.34
C VAL A 347 -27.94 -5.01 3.44
N ASP A 348 -28.93 -5.35 2.62
CA ASP A 348 -29.71 -4.40 1.84
C ASP A 348 -31.04 -4.15 2.54
N THR A 349 -31.32 -2.90 2.83
CA THR A 349 -32.62 -2.45 3.38
C THR A 349 -33.34 -1.62 2.33
N ILE A 350 -34.55 -2.02 2.00
CA ILE A 350 -35.43 -1.32 1.04
C ILE A 350 -36.65 -0.81 1.80
N PHE A 351 -36.97 0.46 1.60
CA PHE A 351 -38.18 1.10 2.16
C PHE A 351 -39.19 1.26 1.05
N PHE A 352 -40.34 0.60 1.19
CA PHE A 352 -41.42 0.69 0.23
C PHE A 352 -42.74 0.90 0.99
N SER A 353 -43.46 1.97 0.67
CA SER A 353 -44.81 2.29 1.21
C SER A 353 -44.93 2.17 2.74
N ASN A 354 -43.91 2.66 3.51
CA ASN A 354 -43.77 2.56 4.97
C ASN A 354 -43.44 1.16 5.53
N GLU A 355 -43.19 0.19 4.68
CA GLU A 355 -42.62 -1.11 5.07
C GLU A 355 -41.11 -1.15 4.88
N LYS A 356 -40.44 -1.97 5.67
CA LYS A 356 -39.01 -2.17 5.65
C LYS A 356 -38.70 -3.63 5.33
N PHE A 357 -37.90 -3.85 4.29
CA PHE A 357 -37.44 -5.19 3.89
C PHE A 357 -35.93 -5.24 4.04
N ASP A 358 -35.44 -6.21 4.81
CA ASP A 358 -34.02 -6.46 4.99
C ASP A 358 -33.62 -7.78 4.30
N GLU A 359 -32.61 -7.73 3.43
CA GLU A 359 -31.98 -8.90 2.84
C GLU A 359 -30.52 -9.00 3.28
N SER A 360 -30.14 -10.10 3.92
CA SER A 360 -28.76 -10.37 4.33
C SER A 360 -28.13 -11.44 3.45
N TYR A 361 -26.91 -11.18 2.93
CA TYR A 361 -26.20 -12.10 2.06
C TYR A 361 -24.68 -11.87 2.11
N SER A 362 -23.92 -12.78 1.54
CA SER A 362 -22.49 -12.62 1.30
C SER A 362 -22.16 -12.80 -0.18
N ILE A 363 -21.23 -12.02 -0.68
CA ILE A 363 -20.72 -12.10 -2.07
C ILE A 363 -19.34 -12.75 -2.13
N ILE A 364 -18.70 -12.95 -0.98
CA ILE A 364 -17.54 -13.79 -0.82
C ILE A 364 -17.89 -14.78 0.28
N THR A 365 -17.77 -16.07 -0.01
CA THR A 365 -17.92 -17.09 1.03
C THR A 365 -16.89 -16.83 2.14
N PRO A 366 -17.20 -17.11 3.41
CA PRO A 366 -16.20 -17.06 4.46
C PRO A 366 -15.02 -17.98 4.12
N VAL A 367 -13.79 -17.48 4.27
CA VAL A 367 -12.59 -18.25 3.93
C VAL A 367 -11.66 -18.31 5.14
N LYS A 368 -11.17 -19.52 5.44
CA LYS A 368 -10.04 -19.74 6.32
C LYS A 368 -8.84 -20.16 5.49
N SER A 369 -7.75 -19.39 5.57
CA SER A 369 -6.48 -19.74 4.93
C SER A 369 -5.46 -20.13 5.99
N GLU A 370 -4.73 -21.20 5.75
CA GLU A 370 -3.64 -21.70 6.60
C GLU A 370 -2.36 -21.71 5.77
N GLU A 371 -1.32 -21.06 6.26
CA GLU A 371 -0.03 -20.94 5.58
C GLU A 371 1.07 -21.43 6.53
N TYR A 372 1.93 -22.29 6.02
CA TYR A 372 3.14 -22.74 6.69
C TYR A 372 4.34 -22.48 5.79
N ASP A 373 5.44 -21.98 6.36
CA ASP A 373 6.66 -21.71 5.61
C ASP A 373 7.92 -22.10 6.37
N ILE A 374 8.95 -22.41 5.57
CA ILE A 374 10.32 -22.55 6.03
C ILE A 374 11.26 -21.89 5.03
N SER A 375 12.21 -21.10 5.52
CA SER A 375 13.22 -20.46 4.66
C SER A 375 14.61 -20.54 5.27
N PHE A 376 15.59 -20.64 4.40
CA PHE A 376 17.00 -20.69 4.74
C PHE A 376 17.76 -19.67 3.87
N PHE A 377 18.66 -18.92 4.52
CA PHE A 377 19.53 -17.96 3.88
C PHE A 377 20.97 -18.22 4.26
N ASP A 378 21.88 -18.00 3.31
CA ASP A 378 23.31 -18.01 3.54
C ASP A 378 23.94 -16.76 2.90
N GLN A 379 24.62 -15.97 3.71
CA GLN A 379 25.46 -14.87 3.24
C GLN A 379 26.91 -15.36 3.28
N ILE A 380 27.49 -15.51 2.10
CA ILE A 380 28.80 -16.11 1.91
C ILE A 380 29.79 -15.01 1.54
N LYS A 381 30.77 -14.79 2.39
CA LYS A 381 31.90 -13.90 2.08
C LYS A 381 33.00 -14.67 1.40
N LEU A 382 33.00 -14.67 0.06
CA LEU A 382 33.96 -15.37 -0.77
C LEU A 382 35.36 -14.74 -0.72
N SER A 383 35.41 -13.39 -0.58
CA SER A 383 36.65 -12.63 -0.43
C SER A 383 36.34 -11.24 0.15
N SER A 384 37.36 -10.40 0.34
CA SER A 384 37.15 -8.98 0.70
C SER A 384 36.39 -8.19 -0.36
N ALA A 385 36.40 -8.65 -1.61
CA ALA A 385 35.77 -7.99 -2.74
C ALA A 385 34.45 -8.64 -3.20
N MET A 386 34.11 -9.86 -2.71
CA MET A 386 33.01 -10.63 -3.28
C MET A 386 32.15 -11.30 -2.21
N ASN A 387 30.85 -10.99 -2.23
CA ASN A 387 29.83 -11.63 -1.38
C ASN A 387 28.77 -12.32 -2.25
N LEU A 388 28.38 -13.52 -1.85
CA LEU A 388 27.32 -14.30 -2.47
C LEU A 388 26.18 -14.46 -1.47
N HIS A 389 24.95 -14.28 -1.92
CA HIS A 389 23.74 -14.42 -1.11
C HIS A 389 22.86 -15.49 -1.72
N LEU A 390 22.53 -16.50 -0.94
CA LEU A 390 21.67 -17.59 -1.36
C LEU A 390 20.44 -17.64 -0.45
N GLY A 391 19.29 -17.88 -1.05
CA GLY A 391 18.04 -18.02 -0.31
C GLY A 391 17.13 -19.06 -0.93
N ILE A 392 16.52 -19.85 -0.09
CA ILE A 392 15.49 -20.82 -0.48
C ILE A 392 14.35 -20.77 0.51
N ARG A 393 13.12 -20.84 0.00
CA ARG A 393 11.91 -20.87 0.82
C ARG A 393 10.88 -21.81 0.21
N LYS A 394 10.23 -22.58 1.07
CA LYS A 394 9.11 -23.43 0.75
C LYS A 394 7.88 -22.98 1.52
N ASP A 395 6.77 -22.79 0.80
CA ASP A 395 5.48 -22.41 1.34
C ASP A 395 4.43 -23.49 1.03
N TRP A 396 3.56 -23.74 1.98
CA TRP A 396 2.33 -24.55 1.86
C TRP A 396 1.16 -23.69 2.29
N ILE A 397 0.19 -23.51 1.39
CA ILE A 397 -0.95 -22.62 1.60
C ILE A 397 -2.24 -23.37 1.27
N ALA A 398 -3.20 -23.34 2.19
CA ALA A 398 -4.50 -23.96 2.02
C ALA A 398 -5.61 -22.93 2.20
N HIS A 399 -6.50 -22.80 1.23
CA HIS A 399 -7.74 -22.00 1.33
C HIS A 399 -8.93 -22.93 1.52
N LYS A 400 -9.67 -22.72 2.61
CA LYS A 400 -10.83 -23.52 3.02
C LYS A 400 -12.07 -22.63 3.03
N PRO A 401 -12.91 -22.67 1.95
CA PRO A 401 -14.16 -21.92 1.93
C PRO A 401 -15.17 -22.54 2.91
N GLY A 402 -15.95 -21.68 3.56
CA GLY A 402 -17.08 -22.07 4.42
C GLY A 402 -18.41 -22.04 3.67
N GLN A 403 -19.49 -21.98 4.43
CA GLN A 403 -20.83 -21.84 3.85
C GLN A 403 -21.10 -20.38 3.48
N SER A 404 -21.48 -20.14 2.23
CA SER A 404 -21.97 -18.86 1.74
C SER A 404 -23.42 -18.63 2.20
N LYS A 405 -23.80 -17.38 2.33
CA LYS A 405 -25.20 -16.96 2.42
C LYS A 405 -25.60 -16.31 1.11
N PRO A 406 -26.17 -17.04 0.14
CA PRO A 406 -26.52 -16.47 -1.14
C PRO A 406 -27.65 -15.43 -0.98
N ARG A 407 -27.77 -14.56 -1.98
CA ARG A 407 -28.90 -13.66 -2.12
C ARG A 407 -30.17 -14.47 -2.41
N THR A 408 -31.31 -14.08 -1.84
CA THR A 408 -32.58 -14.81 -1.99
C THR A 408 -33.12 -14.75 -3.43
N THR A 409 -32.78 -13.71 -4.18
CA THR A 409 -33.21 -13.52 -5.55
C THR A 409 -32.08 -13.81 -6.54
N GLY A 410 -32.19 -14.96 -7.24
CA GLY A 410 -31.51 -15.18 -8.53
C GLY A 410 -30.07 -15.71 -8.50
N ASN A 411 -29.47 -16.05 -7.36
CA ASN A 411 -28.15 -16.67 -7.34
C ASN A 411 -28.24 -18.20 -7.47
N LYS A 412 -27.50 -18.75 -8.45
CA LYS A 412 -27.19 -20.18 -8.47
C LYS A 412 -26.29 -20.49 -7.28
N GLU A 413 -26.56 -21.58 -6.55
CA GLU A 413 -25.62 -22.09 -5.57
C GLU A 413 -24.32 -22.49 -6.26
N HIS A 414 -23.25 -21.71 -6.06
CA HIS A 414 -21.92 -22.09 -6.50
C HIS A 414 -21.29 -23.06 -5.48
N ARG A 415 -20.73 -24.13 -5.99
CA ARG A 415 -19.92 -25.03 -5.18
C ARG A 415 -18.52 -24.46 -5.06
N TYR A 416 -18.24 -23.87 -3.90
CA TYR A 416 -16.89 -23.43 -3.58
C TYR A 416 -16.05 -24.63 -3.14
N ILE A 417 -14.86 -24.77 -3.73
CA ILE A 417 -13.90 -25.82 -3.39
C ILE A 417 -12.69 -25.26 -2.69
N GLY A 418 -12.06 -26.06 -1.84
CA GLY A 418 -10.80 -25.69 -1.21
C GLY A 418 -9.62 -25.83 -2.15
N HIS A 419 -8.59 -24.99 -1.97
CA HIS A 419 -7.38 -24.96 -2.78
C HIS A 419 -6.14 -25.16 -1.94
N ASN A 420 -5.18 -25.94 -2.45
CA ASN A 420 -3.89 -26.17 -1.81
C ASN A 420 -2.77 -25.79 -2.80
N TYR A 421 -1.86 -24.96 -2.35
CA TYR A 421 -0.70 -24.52 -3.10
C TYR A 421 0.59 -24.93 -2.38
N SER A 422 1.61 -25.32 -3.13
CA SER A 422 2.91 -25.75 -2.60
C SER A 422 4.02 -25.17 -3.46
N VAL A 423 4.58 -24.04 -3.05
CA VAL A 423 5.46 -23.22 -3.89
C VAL A 423 6.88 -23.17 -3.33
N LEU A 424 7.86 -23.20 -4.23
CA LEU A 424 9.27 -23.04 -3.94
C LEU A 424 9.76 -21.71 -4.51
N SER A 425 10.33 -20.87 -3.65
CA SER A 425 11.00 -19.62 -4.01
C SER A 425 12.50 -19.78 -3.80
N MET A 426 13.30 -19.19 -4.69
CA MET A 426 14.76 -19.21 -4.63
C MET A 426 15.30 -17.84 -5.03
N GLY A 427 16.47 -17.50 -4.50
CA GLY A 427 17.18 -16.28 -4.85
C GLY A 427 18.67 -16.43 -4.75
N LEU A 428 19.35 -15.71 -5.64
CA LEU A 428 20.78 -15.59 -5.70
C LEU A 428 21.12 -14.10 -5.82
N GLY A 429 22.06 -13.63 -5.03
CA GLY A 429 22.65 -12.30 -5.13
C GLY A 429 24.16 -12.41 -5.16
N LEU A 430 24.82 -11.61 -5.99
CA LEU A 430 26.27 -11.50 -6.06
C LEU A 430 26.65 -10.03 -5.99
N ASP A 431 27.44 -9.66 -4.99
CA ASP A 431 28.03 -8.33 -4.87
C ASP A 431 29.53 -8.42 -5.14
N TYR A 432 30.01 -7.64 -6.09
CA TYR A 432 31.42 -7.51 -6.43
C TYR A 432 31.91 -6.07 -6.26
N LYS A 433 32.97 -5.90 -5.48
CA LYS A 433 33.61 -4.60 -5.21
C LYS A 433 34.98 -4.58 -5.91
N PRO A 434 35.06 -4.17 -7.20
CA PRO A 434 36.33 -4.09 -7.92
C PRO A 434 37.30 -3.08 -7.28
N ILE A 435 36.74 -2.03 -6.67
CA ILE A 435 37.45 -1.04 -5.85
C ILE A 435 36.53 -0.64 -4.68
N GLU A 436 37.06 -0.10 -3.61
CA GLU A 436 36.32 0.24 -2.39
C GLU A 436 35.10 1.15 -2.64
N SER A 437 35.22 2.06 -3.61
CA SER A 437 34.16 3.02 -3.93
C SER A 437 33.10 2.51 -4.89
N THR A 438 33.22 1.28 -5.40
CA THR A 438 32.33 0.78 -6.47
C THR A 438 31.82 -0.61 -6.14
N THR A 439 30.51 -0.79 -6.21
CA THR A 439 29.87 -2.10 -6.07
C THR A 439 29.06 -2.41 -7.33
N VAL A 440 29.29 -3.56 -7.91
CA VAL A 440 28.46 -4.14 -8.98
C VAL A 440 27.69 -5.30 -8.36
N SER A 441 26.36 -5.29 -8.51
CA SER A 441 25.51 -6.35 -7.96
C SER A 441 24.69 -7.01 -9.05
N TYR A 442 24.53 -8.32 -8.96
CA TYR A 442 23.56 -9.09 -9.73
C TYR A 442 22.61 -9.81 -8.78
N LYS A 443 21.31 -9.75 -9.08
CA LYS A 443 20.26 -10.43 -8.30
C LYS A 443 19.35 -11.21 -9.23
N LEU A 444 19.11 -12.46 -8.90
CA LEU A 444 18.11 -13.33 -9.50
C LEU A 444 17.15 -13.78 -8.40
N GLY A 445 15.85 -13.51 -8.56
CA GLY A 445 14.85 -13.91 -7.57
C GLY A 445 13.63 -14.53 -8.23
N LYS A 446 13.14 -15.64 -7.65
CA LYS A 446 11.83 -16.20 -7.96
C LYS A 446 10.86 -15.90 -6.82
N GLY A 447 9.80 -15.14 -7.12
CA GLY A 447 8.71 -14.86 -6.23
C GLY A 447 7.40 -15.49 -6.68
N PHE A 448 6.39 -15.45 -5.81
CA PHE A 448 5.07 -15.99 -6.10
C PHE A 448 3.96 -15.26 -5.33
N ARG A 449 2.74 -15.47 -5.78
CA ARG A 449 1.52 -15.10 -5.07
C ARG A 449 0.44 -16.15 -5.32
N THR A 450 -0.23 -16.60 -4.28
CA THR A 450 -1.44 -17.41 -4.43
C THR A 450 -2.64 -16.50 -4.71
N PRO A 451 -3.68 -16.98 -5.42
CA PRO A 451 -4.92 -16.23 -5.57
C PRO A 451 -5.49 -15.80 -4.22
N THR A 452 -6.05 -14.60 -4.15
CA THR A 452 -6.74 -14.11 -2.96
C THR A 452 -8.14 -14.70 -2.82
N ALA A 453 -8.74 -14.56 -1.64
CA ALA A 453 -10.11 -15.02 -1.42
C ALA A 453 -11.12 -14.32 -2.35
N GLN A 454 -10.89 -13.03 -2.69
CA GLN A 454 -11.76 -12.31 -3.64
C GLN A 454 -11.62 -12.82 -5.07
N GLU A 455 -10.42 -13.20 -5.51
CA GLU A 455 -10.19 -13.71 -6.86
C GLU A 455 -10.83 -15.10 -7.04
N LEU A 456 -10.75 -15.96 -6.00
CA LEU A 456 -11.30 -17.30 -6.02
C LEU A 456 -12.82 -17.35 -5.85
N TYR A 457 -13.39 -16.52 -4.97
CA TYR A 457 -14.72 -16.78 -4.41
C TYR A 457 -15.69 -15.58 -4.49
N PHE A 458 -15.32 -14.49 -5.15
CA PHE A 458 -16.23 -13.35 -5.32
C PHE A 458 -17.32 -13.69 -6.33
N ASP A 459 -18.57 -13.54 -5.91
CA ASP A 459 -19.77 -13.85 -6.68
C ASP A 459 -20.75 -12.68 -6.64
N PHE A 460 -20.96 -12.01 -7.76
CA PHE A 460 -21.80 -10.82 -7.85
C PHE A 460 -22.67 -10.80 -9.11
N GLY A 461 -23.90 -10.30 -8.95
CA GLY A 461 -24.85 -10.17 -10.03
C GLY A 461 -25.61 -11.47 -10.31
N THR A 462 -26.63 -11.39 -11.15
CA THR A 462 -27.49 -12.50 -11.56
C THR A 462 -27.69 -12.47 -13.07
N ASP A 463 -28.27 -13.51 -13.65
CA ASP A 463 -28.67 -13.48 -15.04
C ASP A 463 -29.62 -12.29 -15.28
N GLY A 464 -29.41 -11.55 -16.36
CA GLY A 464 -30.15 -10.32 -16.66
C GLY A 464 -29.69 -9.06 -15.96
N SER A 465 -28.74 -9.13 -14.99
CA SER A 465 -28.09 -7.92 -14.46
C SER A 465 -27.08 -7.36 -15.46
N ALA A 466 -26.81 -6.05 -15.41
CA ALA A 466 -25.87 -5.40 -16.33
C ALA A 466 -24.44 -5.98 -16.24
N ASN A 467 -24.02 -6.39 -15.05
CA ASN A 467 -22.70 -6.95 -14.77
C ASN A 467 -22.82 -8.22 -13.93
N ARG A 468 -22.03 -9.22 -14.27
CA ARG A 468 -21.90 -10.50 -13.58
C ARG A 468 -20.42 -10.79 -13.34
N LEU A 469 -20.02 -11.02 -12.08
CA LEU A 469 -18.71 -11.55 -11.76
C LEU A 469 -18.86 -12.93 -11.16
N GLU A 470 -18.23 -13.92 -11.79
CA GLU A 470 -18.28 -15.32 -11.36
C GLU A 470 -16.97 -15.74 -10.68
N PRO A 471 -17.06 -16.57 -9.62
CA PRO A 471 -15.91 -17.20 -9.01
C PRO A 471 -15.14 -18.08 -10.00
N ASN A 472 -13.82 -18.22 -9.77
CA ASN A 472 -13.00 -19.13 -10.57
C ASN A 472 -12.24 -20.12 -9.67
N ASN A 473 -12.68 -21.36 -9.68
CA ASN A 473 -12.07 -22.46 -8.93
C ASN A 473 -10.82 -23.07 -9.63
N GLU A 474 -10.38 -22.54 -10.77
CA GLU A 474 -9.26 -23.09 -11.56
C GLU A 474 -8.02 -22.20 -11.49
N LEU A 475 -8.04 -21.14 -10.67
CA LEU A 475 -6.91 -20.23 -10.53
C LEU A 475 -5.68 -20.92 -9.95
N LYS A 476 -4.55 -20.72 -10.65
CA LYS A 476 -3.23 -21.13 -10.24
C LYS A 476 -2.50 -20.00 -9.54
N GLU A 477 -1.44 -20.33 -8.82
CA GLU A 477 -0.53 -19.33 -8.27
C GLU A 477 0.20 -18.57 -9.39
N GLU A 478 0.38 -17.28 -9.20
CA GLU A 478 1.27 -16.46 -10.01
C GLU A 478 2.72 -16.68 -9.60
N SER A 479 3.64 -16.62 -10.54
CA SER A 479 5.07 -16.58 -10.26
C SER A 479 5.77 -15.46 -11.03
N ALA A 480 6.89 -14.98 -10.48
CA ALA A 480 7.73 -13.96 -11.08
C ALA A 480 9.19 -14.37 -11.00
N ILE A 481 9.92 -14.19 -12.09
CA ILE A 481 11.39 -14.30 -12.11
C ILE A 481 11.93 -12.91 -12.45
N THR A 482 12.71 -12.36 -11.52
CA THR A 482 13.33 -11.04 -11.67
C THR A 482 14.84 -11.19 -11.79
N ASN A 483 15.41 -10.59 -12.84
CA ASN A 483 16.83 -10.39 -13.03
C ASN A 483 17.15 -8.92 -12.87
N GLU A 484 18.18 -8.60 -12.09
CA GLU A 484 18.60 -7.24 -11.82
C GLU A 484 20.12 -7.11 -11.87
N VAL A 485 20.59 -6.01 -12.48
CA VAL A 485 21.99 -5.62 -12.47
C VAL A 485 22.08 -4.20 -11.97
N SER A 486 22.94 -3.95 -11.01
CA SER A 486 23.12 -2.63 -10.44
C SER A 486 24.58 -2.26 -10.28
N LEU A 487 24.84 -0.95 -10.41
CA LEU A 487 26.12 -0.31 -10.17
C LEU A 487 25.93 0.79 -9.14
N LYS A 488 26.71 0.77 -8.08
CA LYS A 488 26.79 1.78 -7.04
C LYS A 488 28.18 2.37 -6.94
N ILE A 489 28.28 3.68 -6.86
CA ILE A 489 29.52 4.42 -6.69
C ILE A 489 29.39 5.35 -5.48
N GLU A 490 30.29 5.20 -4.52
CA GLU A 490 30.38 6.02 -3.31
C GLU A 490 31.81 6.55 -3.21
N LYS A 491 32.04 7.78 -3.72
CA LYS A 491 33.36 8.38 -3.75
C LYS A 491 33.32 9.86 -3.40
N GLY A 492 33.85 10.19 -2.25
CA GLY A 492 33.89 11.57 -1.77
C GLY A 492 32.50 12.18 -1.66
N ILE A 493 32.23 13.20 -2.46
CA ILE A 493 30.93 13.91 -2.48
C ILE A 493 29.86 13.24 -3.33
N ILE A 494 30.21 12.19 -4.07
CA ILE A 494 29.32 11.54 -5.04
C ILE A 494 28.84 10.22 -4.46
N ASN A 495 27.50 10.08 -4.39
CA ASN A 495 26.83 8.80 -4.18
C ASN A 495 25.87 8.60 -5.36
N ALA A 496 26.17 7.64 -6.24
CA ALA A 496 25.40 7.38 -7.44
C ALA A 496 25.05 5.90 -7.53
N ALA A 497 23.84 5.61 -8.01
CA ALA A 497 23.39 4.23 -8.25
C ALA A 497 22.56 4.18 -9.53
N ILE A 498 22.72 3.10 -10.29
CA ILE A 498 21.88 2.74 -11.41
C ILE A 498 21.50 1.27 -11.31
N ASN A 499 20.25 0.95 -11.55
CA ASN A 499 19.72 -0.39 -11.53
C ASN A 499 18.88 -0.66 -12.78
N GLY A 500 19.20 -1.70 -13.53
CA GLY A 500 18.38 -2.21 -14.62
C GLY A 500 17.75 -3.55 -14.23
N TYR A 501 16.48 -3.74 -14.54
CA TYR A 501 15.78 -4.96 -14.19
C TYR A 501 14.85 -5.46 -15.29
N HIS A 502 14.68 -6.78 -15.31
CA HIS A 502 13.70 -7.50 -16.12
C HIS A 502 12.97 -8.50 -15.25
N THR A 503 11.62 -8.40 -15.21
CA THR A 503 10.75 -9.34 -14.52
C THR A 503 9.80 -10.00 -15.51
N LYS A 504 9.78 -11.33 -15.50
CA LYS A 504 8.81 -12.15 -16.23
C LYS A 504 7.85 -12.78 -15.23
N TYR A 505 6.56 -12.52 -15.42
CA TYR A 505 5.45 -13.14 -14.69
C TYR A 505 4.89 -14.29 -15.49
N SER A 506 4.48 -15.37 -14.81
CA SER A 506 3.75 -16.50 -15.38
C SER A 506 2.47 -16.71 -14.61
N ASP A 507 1.42 -17.17 -15.29
CA ASP A 507 0.08 -17.38 -14.74
C ASP A 507 -0.48 -16.12 -14.05
N PHE A 508 -0.21 -14.93 -14.62
CA PHE A 508 -0.60 -13.63 -14.07
C PHE A 508 -2.12 -13.52 -13.98
N ILE A 509 -2.66 -13.27 -12.79
CA ILE A 509 -4.10 -13.19 -12.55
C ILE A 509 -4.61 -11.81 -12.93
N ASP A 510 -5.59 -11.75 -13.83
CA ASP A 510 -6.25 -10.50 -14.21
C ASP A 510 -7.75 -10.70 -14.39
N LEU A 511 -8.50 -9.60 -14.38
CA LEU A 511 -9.94 -9.59 -14.54
C LEU A 511 -10.30 -9.55 -16.05
N LYS A 512 -10.69 -10.69 -16.59
CA LYS A 512 -11.16 -10.81 -17.97
C LYS A 512 -12.61 -10.37 -18.07
N GLN A 513 -12.88 -9.52 -19.05
CA GLN A 513 -14.22 -9.05 -19.41
C GLN A 513 -14.66 -9.64 -20.75
N SER A 514 -15.91 -10.08 -20.82
CA SER A 514 -16.55 -10.56 -22.04
C SER A 514 -18.04 -10.19 -22.03
N GLU A 515 -18.66 -10.11 -23.20
CA GLU A 515 -20.10 -9.95 -23.30
C GLU A 515 -20.77 -11.32 -23.48
N ARG A 516 -21.86 -11.53 -22.76
CA ARG A 516 -22.72 -12.73 -22.90
C ARG A 516 -24.16 -12.29 -23.05
N LEU A 517 -24.90 -13.05 -23.87
CA LEU A 517 -26.35 -12.95 -23.90
C LEU A 517 -26.93 -13.83 -22.81
N THR A 518 -27.72 -13.22 -21.93
CA THR A 518 -28.40 -13.92 -20.82
C THR A 518 -29.90 -13.78 -20.94
N PRO A 519 -30.69 -14.80 -20.54
CA PRO A 519 -32.14 -14.68 -20.55
C PRO A 519 -32.62 -13.46 -19.75
N ASN A 520 -33.55 -12.72 -20.32
CA ASN A 520 -34.19 -11.62 -19.65
C ASN A 520 -35.22 -12.16 -18.63
N PRO A 521 -35.03 -12.04 -17.32
CA PRO A 521 -35.99 -12.56 -16.35
C PRO A 521 -37.35 -11.82 -16.41
N TRP A 522 -37.40 -10.66 -17.08
CA TRP A 522 -38.60 -9.82 -17.24
C TRP A 522 -39.19 -9.89 -18.66
N TYR A 523 -38.72 -10.82 -19.50
CA TYR A 523 -39.14 -10.92 -20.91
C TYR A 523 -40.67 -10.96 -21.09
N ALA A 524 -41.37 -11.69 -20.24
CA ALA A 524 -42.83 -11.80 -20.30
C ALA A 524 -43.57 -10.48 -20.00
N GLN A 525 -42.89 -9.49 -19.42
CA GLN A 525 -43.45 -8.19 -19.04
C GLN A 525 -42.96 -7.06 -19.97
N TRP A 526 -41.66 -7.08 -20.32
CA TRP A 526 -41.07 -6.05 -21.16
C TRP A 526 -39.63 -6.41 -21.59
N GLY A 527 -39.24 -5.91 -22.75
CA GLY A 527 -37.89 -6.00 -23.28
C GLY A 527 -37.62 -7.22 -24.22
N PRO A 528 -36.41 -7.35 -24.73
CA PRO A 528 -36.03 -8.50 -25.56
C PRO A 528 -35.86 -9.78 -24.72
N GLU A 529 -35.94 -10.93 -25.38
CA GLU A 529 -35.80 -12.25 -24.74
C GLU A 529 -34.44 -12.46 -24.09
N PHE A 530 -33.38 -11.87 -24.68
CA PHE A 530 -32.03 -11.92 -24.17
C PHE A 530 -31.49 -10.50 -23.96
N LEU A 531 -30.73 -10.33 -22.88
CA LEU A 531 -30.02 -9.10 -22.55
C LEU A 531 -28.51 -9.30 -22.69
N SER A 532 -27.82 -8.29 -23.22
CA SER A 532 -26.35 -8.26 -23.16
C SER A 532 -25.90 -8.02 -21.72
N GLN A 533 -25.09 -8.92 -21.22
CA GLN A 533 -24.50 -8.85 -19.88
C GLN A 533 -22.99 -8.78 -19.99
N ASN A 534 -22.40 -7.82 -19.27
CA ASN A 534 -20.97 -7.76 -19.07
C ASN A 534 -20.54 -8.84 -18.07
N HIS A 535 -19.86 -9.85 -18.56
CA HIS A 535 -19.38 -10.98 -17.78
C HIS A 535 -17.91 -10.81 -17.43
N LEU A 536 -17.60 -10.86 -16.12
CA LEU A 536 -16.27 -10.69 -15.56
C LEU A 536 -15.86 -11.96 -14.83
N GLN A 537 -14.60 -12.34 -14.96
CA GLN A 537 -14.01 -13.45 -14.23
C GLN A 537 -12.51 -13.24 -14.07
N TYR A 538 -11.96 -13.51 -12.90
CA TYR A 538 -10.52 -13.56 -12.69
C TYR A 538 -9.96 -14.80 -13.40
N THR A 539 -8.91 -14.61 -14.20
CA THR A 539 -8.28 -15.69 -14.97
C THR A 539 -6.77 -15.54 -14.96
N ASN A 540 -6.05 -16.65 -15.08
CA ASN A 540 -4.62 -16.60 -15.32
C ASN A 540 -4.34 -16.23 -16.78
N ILE A 541 -3.60 -15.13 -17.00
CA ILE A 541 -2.99 -14.81 -18.29
C ILE A 541 -1.65 -15.55 -18.36
N GLU A 542 -1.31 -16.10 -19.53
CA GLU A 542 -0.14 -16.93 -19.73
C GLU A 542 1.14 -16.28 -19.20
N SER A 543 1.40 -15.02 -19.56
CA SER A 543 2.56 -14.28 -19.06
C SER A 543 2.38 -12.76 -19.11
N ALA A 544 3.18 -12.07 -18.31
CA ALA A 544 3.40 -10.64 -18.40
C ALA A 544 4.89 -10.33 -18.17
N GLN A 545 5.37 -9.19 -18.64
CA GLN A 545 6.76 -8.80 -18.45
C GLN A 545 6.90 -7.31 -18.16
N ILE A 546 7.89 -6.97 -17.35
CA ILE A 546 8.25 -5.59 -17.03
C ILE A 546 9.76 -5.41 -17.17
N ASN A 547 10.16 -4.36 -17.87
CA ASN A 547 11.53 -3.88 -17.94
C ASN A 547 11.60 -2.49 -17.34
N GLY A 548 12.68 -2.18 -16.63
CA GLY A 548 12.86 -0.84 -16.09
C GLY A 548 14.28 -0.49 -15.75
N ILE A 549 14.49 0.81 -15.57
CA ILE A 549 15.75 1.41 -15.13
C ILE A 549 15.43 2.43 -14.06
N ASP A 550 16.09 2.30 -12.91
CA ASP A 550 16.08 3.26 -11.81
C ASP A 550 17.50 3.82 -11.65
N ALA A 551 17.63 5.14 -11.55
CA ALA A 551 18.91 5.76 -11.26
C ALA A 551 18.76 6.85 -10.19
N SER A 552 19.80 7.01 -9.39
CA SER A 552 19.91 8.09 -8.40
C SER A 552 21.32 8.62 -8.34
N ILE A 553 21.42 9.92 -8.08
CA ILE A 553 22.69 10.58 -7.79
C ILE A 553 22.47 11.58 -6.66
N LYS A 554 23.33 11.54 -5.66
CA LYS A 554 23.46 12.52 -4.60
C LYS A 554 24.84 13.15 -4.66
N LEU A 555 24.88 14.47 -4.67
CA LEU A 555 26.09 15.27 -4.63
C LEU A 555 26.07 16.14 -3.38
N ASP A 556 27.05 15.98 -2.52
CA ASP A 556 27.27 16.84 -1.36
C ASP A 556 28.17 18.01 -1.79
N ALA A 557 27.55 19.18 -2.02
CA ALA A 557 28.20 20.33 -2.66
C ALA A 557 29.12 21.15 -1.75
N ASN A 558 29.54 20.62 -0.58
CA ASN A 558 30.40 21.28 0.40
C ASN A 558 31.74 21.81 -0.16
N ILE A 559 32.09 21.43 -1.41
CA ILE A 559 33.28 21.95 -2.09
C ILE A 559 33.03 23.33 -2.72
N PHE A 560 31.81 23.64 -3.14
CA PHE A 560 31.45 24.87 -3.86
C PHE A 560 30.63 25.84 -3.00
N LEU A 561 29.72 25.30 -2.21
CA LEU A 561 28.84 26.02 -1.29
C LEU A 561 28.68 25.16 -0.04
N SER A 562 29.16 25.62 1.11
CA SER A 562 28.92 24.96 2.37
C SER A 562 27.42 24.74 2.57
N ASP A 563 27.06 23.59 3.11
CA ASP A 563 25.70 23.29 3.58
C ASP A 563 24.67 22.92 2.49
N PHE A 564 25.08 22.76 1.21
CA PHE A 564 24.18 22.33 0.13
C PHE A 564 24.41 20.88 -0.30
N SER A 565 23.33 20.20 -0.62
CA SER A 565 23.37 18.92 -1.38
C SER A 565 22.27 18.88 -2.42
N ILE A 566 22.52 18.14 -3.51
CA ILE A 566 21.54 17.88 -4.55
C ILE A 566 21.35 16.39 -4.71
N GLU A 567 20.11 15.96 -4.74
CA GLU A 567 19.72 14.58 -4.98
C GLU A 567 18.79 14.51 -6.18
N ASN A 568 19.09 13.65 -7.14
CA ASN A 568 18.21 13.37 -8.28
C ASN A 568 17.90 11.89 -8.35
N LYS A 569 16.64 11.58 -8.61
CA LYS A 569 16.13 10.22 -8.82
C LYS A 569 15.29 10.18 -10.08
N ILE A 570 15.53 9.17 -10.92
CA ILE A 570 14.77 8.92 -12.13
C ILE A 570 14.36 7.45 -12.22
N SER A 571 13.14 7.21 -12.67
CA SER A 571 12.64 5.86 -12.96
C SER A 571 11.93 5.83 -14.30
N TYR A 572 12.19 4.79 -15.07
CA TYR A 572 11.49 4.46 -16.30
C TYR A 572 11.12 2.99 -16.32
N GLN A 573 9.88 2.72 -16.68
CA GLN A 573 9.32 1.37 -16.69
C GLN A 573 8.47 1.15 -17.95
N HIS A 574 8.49 -0.09 -18.46
CA HIS A 574 7.60 -0.53 -19.52
C HIS A 574 7.14 -1.96 -19.23
N GLY A 575 5.85 -2.24 -19.35
CA GLY A 575 5.28 -3.56 -19.05
C GLY A 575 4.07 -3.90 -19.91
N ARG A 576 4.00 -5.18 -20.34
CA ARG A 576 2.91 -5.74 -21.12
C ARG A 576 2.61 -7.18 -20.72
N ALA A 577 1.34 -7.55 -20.86
CA ALA A 577 0.87 -8.92 -20.79
C ALA A 577 0.90 -9.59 -22.19
N SER A 578 0.92 -10.92 -22.24
CA SER A 578 0.98 -11.70 -23.48
C SER A 578 -0.27 -11.54 -24.38
N ASN A 579 -1.41 -11.17 -23.77
CA ASN A 579 -2.64 -10.84 -24.51
C ASN A 579 -2.60 -9.44 -25.17
N GLY A 580 -1.51 -8.68 -25.02
CA GLY A 580 -1.34 -7.35 -25.58
C GLY A 580 -1.77 -6.20 -24.67
N ASP A 581 -2.40 -6.48 -23.52
CA ASP A 581 -2.80 -5.46 -22.54
C ASP A 581 -1.59 -4.85 -21.83
N SER A 582 -1.73 -3.60 -21.42
CA SER A 582 -0.73 -2.90 -20.64
C SER A 582 -0.89 -3.23 -19.15
N LEU A 583 0.23 -3.34 -18.43
CA LEU A 583 0.18 -3.38 -16.98
C LEU A 583 -0.10 -1.95 -16.46
N MET A 584 -1.34 -1.70 -16.07
CA MET A 584 -1.84 -0.35 -15.74
C MET A 584 -1.13 0.29 -14.53
N ALA A 585 -0.52 -0.49 -13.67
CA ALA A 585 0.26 -0.01 -12.51
C ALA A 585 1.64 0.54 -12.90
N VAL A 586 2.10 0.30 -14.14
CA VAL A 586 3.37 0.84 -14.67
C VAL A 586 3.32 2.36 -14.72
N GLN A 587 4.18 3.01 -13.94
CA GLN A 587 4.27 4.46 -13.88
C GLN A 587 4.94 5.04 -15.15
N PRO A 588 4.55 6.23 -15.62
CA PRO A 588 5.29 6.94 -16.64
C PRO A 588 6.68 7.35 -16.11
N LEU A 589 7.61 7.67 -17.02
CA LEU A 589 8.91 8.22 -16.63
C LEU A 589 8.73 9.37 -15.64
N LYS A 590 9.41 9.29 -14.51
CA LYS A 590 9.37 10.30 -13.46
C LYS A 590 10.79 10.64 -13.02
N ASN A 591 11.05 11.93 -12.88
CA ASN A 591 12.29 12.45 -12.35
C ASN A 591 12.00 13.36 -11.16
N ILE A 592 12.76 13.22 -10.10
CA ILE A 592 12.63 14.01 -8.86
C ILE A 592 14.00 14.55 -8.52
N THR A 593 14.12 15.87 -8.45
CA THR A 593 15.34 16.59 -8.03
C THR A 593 15.07 17.31 -6.73
N VAL A 594 15.89 17.08 -5.73
CA VAL A 594 15.80 17.75 -4.42
C VAL A 594 17.09 18.53 -4.19
N LEU A 595 16.96 19.83 -4.04
CA LEU A 595 18.02 20.70 -3.57
C LEU A 595 17.82 20.90 -2.06
N LYS A 596 18.81 20.50 -1.27
CA LYS A 596 18.78 20.57 0.20
C LYS A 596 19.81 21.60 0.68
N TYR A 597 19.35 22.45 1.56
CA TYR A 597 20.19 23.33 2.35
C TYR A 597 20.03 22.97 3.82
N SER A 598 21.14 22.79 4.54
CA SER A 598 21.14 22.58 5.99
C SER A 598 22.16 23.51 6.60
N SER A 599 21.71 24.40 7.51
CA SER A 599 22.63 25.32 8.17
C SER A 599 23.69 24.57 8.97
N SER A 600 24.89 25.10 9.02
CA SER A 600 26.05 24.51 9.71
C SER A 600 25.83 24.29 11.21
N ASN A 601 24.95 25.09 11.86
CA ASN A 601 24.53 24.89 13.24
C ASN A 601 23.36 23.89 13.41
N GLY A 602 22.81 23.35 12.30
CA GLY A 602 21.71 22.38 12.32
C GLY A 602 20.32 22.93 12.66
N GLU A 603 20.20 24.25 12.90
CA GLU A 603 18.94 24.88 13.30
C GLU A 603 17.94 25.02 12.16
N PHE A 604 18.43 25.13 10.93
CA PHE A 604 17.60 25.47 9.77
C PHE A 604 17.88 24.55 8.60
N ASP A 605 16.82 23.92 8.08
CA ASP A 605 16.85 23.12 6.85
C ASP A 605 15.84 23.67 5.82
N ILE A 606 16.20 23.70 4.55
CA ILE A 606 15.27 23.95 3.42
C ILE A 606 15.48 22.90 2.34
N ASP A 607 14.39 22.28 1.90
CA ASP A 607 14.35 21.37 0.76
C ASP A 607 13.47 21.95 -0.35
N GLY A 608 14.06 22.20 -1.52
CA GLY A 608 13.34 22.51 -2.77
C GLY A 608 13.23 21.26 -3.62
N MET A 609 12.02 20.78 -3.90
CA MET A 609 11.79 19.56 -4.67
C MET A 609 11.09 19.85 -5.98
N LEU A 610 11.75 19.51 -7.10
CA LEU A 610 11.20 19.56 -8.45
C LEU A 610 10.85 18.15 -8.91
N THR A 611 9.58 17.91 -9.20
CA THR A 611 9.07 16.68 -9.79
C THR A 611 8.68 16.89 -11.24
N TYR A 612 9.25 16.10 -12.14
CA TYR A 612 8.81 15.95 -13.53
C TYR A 612 8.18 14.58 -13.72
N SER A 613 7.02 14.53 -14.35
CA SER A 613 6.38 13.29 -14.80
C SER A 613 5.99 13.42 -16.27
N LYS A 614 6.37 12.42 -17.07
CA LYS A 614 5.95 12.33 -18.47
C LYS A 614 4.48 11.94 -18.55
N GLY A 615 3.76 12.40 -19.59
CA GLY A 615 2.42 11.95 -19.90
C GLY A 615 2.39 10.47 -20.31
N LYS A 616 1.36 9.75 -19.93
CA LYS A 616 1.13 8.36 -20.36
C LYS A 616 0.63 8.36 -21.80
N LYS A 617 1.20 7.53 -22.66
CA LYS A 617 0.70 7.36 -24.04
C LYS A 617 -0.50 6.41 -24.07
N LEU A 618 -1.45 6.65 -24.95
CA LEU A 618 -2.59 5.72 -25.18
C LEU A 618 -2.10 4.32 -25.52
N SER A 619 -1.07 4.19 -26.37
CA SER A 619 -0.46 2.89 -26.72
C SER A 619 0.15 2.13 -25.54
N ASP A 620 0.44 2.82 -24.43
CA ASP A 620 0.98 2.25 -23.21
C ASP A 620 -0.10 2.08 -22.10
N ALA A 621 -1.36 2.29 -22.48
CA ALA A 621 -2.53 2.18 -21.61
C ALA A 621 -3.65 1.38 -22.33
N ILE A 622 -3.39 0.11 -22.61
CA ILE A 622 -4.35 -0.80 -23.25
C ILE A 622 -4.94 -1.72 -22.18
N ARG A 623 -6.27 -1.83 -22.14
CA ARG A 623 -7.01 -2.73 -21.26
C ARG A 623 -8.12 -3.43 -22.01
N ASN A 624 -8.24 -4.74 -21.85
CA ASN A 624 -9.21 -5.59 -22.58
C ASN A 624 -9.14 -5.37 -24.12
N GLY A 625 -7.91 -5.20 -24.66
CA GLY A 625 -7.66 -4.94 -26.08
C GLY A 625 -8.06 -3.55 -26.60
N LYS A 626 -8.42 -2.61 -25.72
CA LYS A 626 -8.81 -1.23 -26.07
C LYS A 626 -7.90 -0.22 -25.41
N GLU A 627 -7.64 0.89 -26.09
CA GLU A 627 -6.93 2.03 -25.49
C GLU A 627 -7.73 2.64 -24.34
N TRP A 628 -7.06 2.88 -23.22
CA TRP A 628 -7.67 3.53 -22.06
C TRP A 628 -8.04 4.98 -22.38
N LYS A 629 -9.27 5.35 -22.11
CA LYS A 629 -9.82 6.65 -22.49
C LYS A 629 -9.11 7.85 -21.83
N TYR A 630 -8.58 7.66 -20.62
CA TYR A 630 -8.06 8.74 -19.79
C TYR A 630 -6.58 8.56 -19.51
N VAL A 631 -5.75 9.51 -20.00
CA VAL A 631 -4.31 9.56 -19.75
C VAL A 631 -3.93 10.93 -19.21
N ASN A 632 -2.86 11.00 -18.46
CA ASN A 632 -2.32 12.26 -17.94
C ASN A 632 -1.36 12.91 -18.92
N ASP A 633 -1.30 14.25 -18.91
CA ASP A 633 -0.28 15.04 -19.57
C ASP A 633 1.02 15.05 -18.79
N SER A 634 2.11 15.50 -19.45
CA SER A 634 3.39 15.77 -18.78
C SER A 634 3.29 17.00 -17.89
N TYR A 635 3.90 16.94 -16.71
CA TYR A 635 3.87 18.06 -15.77
C TYR A 635 5.17 18.26 -15.02
N PHE A 636 5.36 19.49 -14.52
CA PHE A 636 6.36 19.87 -13.53
C PHE A 636 5.66 20.43 -12.30
N VAL A 637 6.11 20.02 -11.13
CA VAL A 637 5.63 20.55 -9.84
C VAL A 637 6.84 20.85 -8.97
N PHE A 638 6.81 22.02 -8.33
CA PHE A 638 7.83 22.44 -7.39
C PHE A 638 7.24 22.61 -6.00
N ASP A 639 7.86 21.97 -5.02
CA ASP A 639 7.52 22.03 -3.61
C ASP A 639 8.70 22.63 -2.82
N LEU A 640 8.39 23.38 -1.76
CA LEU A 640 9.37 23.99 -0.87
C LEU A 640 9.01 23.64 0.59
N ILE A 641 9.95 23.08 1.31
CA ILE A 641 9.75 22.68 2.71
C ILE A 641 10.90 23.23 3.55
N GLY A 642 10.55 23.80 4.70
CA GLY A 642 11.51 24.28 5.67
C GLY A 642 11.30 23.66 7.05
N LYS A 643 12.39 23.48 7.78
CA LYS A 643 12.42 23.12 9.19
C LYS A 643 13.25 24.17 9.92
N TYR A 644 12.75 24.62 11.08
CA TYR A 644 13.46 25.49 11.99
C TYR A 644 13.42 24.89 13.40
N GLN A 645 14.59 24.75 14.01
CA GLN A 645 14.74 24.33 15.38
C GLN A 645 14.73 25.58 16.29
N ILE A 646 13.61 25.77 16.99
CA ILE A 646 13.43 26.96 17.90
C ILE A 646 14.24 26.79 19.18
N THR A 647 14.24 25.56 19.71
CA THR A 647 15.06 25.14 20.87
C THR A 647 15.48 23.68 20.63
N ASP A 648 16.28 23.11 21.54
CA ASP A 648 16.72 21.71 21.46
C ASP A 648 15.56 20.71 21.39
N PHE A 649 14.37 21.10 21.84
CA PHE A 649 13.19 20.25 21.91
C PHE A 649 11.95 20.83 21.21
N VAL A 650 12.03 22.02 20.58
CA VAL A 650 10.91 22.62 19.82
C VAL A 650 11.30 22.84 18.37
N PHE A 651 10.53 22.24 17.46
CA PHE A 651 10.76 22.31 16.03
C PHE A 651 9.52 22.86 15.33
N PHE A 652 9.73 23.79 14.41
CA PHE A 652 8.71 24.28 13.50
C PHE A 652 9.03 23.78 12.09
N ARG A 653 8.03 23.26 11.40
CA ARG A 653 8.12 22.84 9.99
C ARG A 653 7.02 23.50 9.19
N ALA A 654 7.34 23.96 8.00
CA ALA A 654 6.36 24.54 7.09
C ALA A 654 6.67 24.11 5.65
N GLY A 655 5.63 23.97 4.84
CA GLY A 655 5.77 23.61 3.45
C GLY A 655 4.78 24.34 2.56
N ILE A 656 5.22 24.66 1.34
CA ILE A 656 4.42 25.17 0.25
C ILE A 656 4.50 24.13 -0.86
N PHE A 657 3.39 23.49 -1.15
CA PHE A 657 3.30 22.47 -2.18
C PHE A 657 2.67 23.03 -3.44
N ASN A 658 3.16 22.59 -4.61
CA ASN A 658 2.77 23.14 -5.90
C ASN A 658 2.91 24.66 -5.91
N VAL A 659 4.11 25.16 -5.62
CA VAL A 659 4.44 26.61 -5.44
C VAL A 659 3.93 27.45 -6.61
N PHE A 660 4.04 26.94 -7.84
CA PHE A 660 3.63 27.67 -9.06
C PHE A 660 2.17 27.48 -9.42
N ASN A 661 1.38 26.84 -8.53
CA ASN A 661 -0.05 26.58 -8.76
C ASN A 661 -0.35 25.91 -10.09
N ARG A 662 0.47 24.92 -10.49
CA ARG A 662 0.29 24.18 -11.73
C ARG A 662 -0.90 23.25 -11.65
N GLU A 663 -1.75 23.25 -12.64
CA GLU A 663 -2.77 22.23 -12.84
C GLU A 663 -2.13 20.98 -13.43
N TYR A 664 -2.36 19.83 -12.81
CA TYR A 664 -1.89 18.52 -13.28
C TYR A 664 -2.71 17.38 -12.71
N THR A 665 -2.66 16.25 -13.41
CA THR A 665 -3.21 14.97 -12.97
C THR A 665 -2.11 13.92 -12.97
N THR A 666 -2.20 12.98 -12.04
CA THR A 666 -1.28 11.84 -12.00
C THR A 666 -1.83 10.66 -12.80
N TRP A 667 -0.95 9.78 -13.29
CA TRP A 667 -1.38 8.53 -13.91
C TRP A 667 -2.25 7.68 -12.97
N ASP A 668 -1.90 7.63 -11.68
CA ASP A 668 -2.70 6.89 -10.68
C ASP A 668 -4.13 7.41 -10.56
N ALA A 669 -4.36 8.71 -10.66
CA ALA A 669 -5.70 9.28 -10.69
C ALA A 669 -6.47 8.89 -11.97
N MET A 670 -5.81 8.93 -13.13
CA MET A 670 -6.42 8.60 -14.42
C MET A 670 -6.76 7.10 -14.55
N ARG A 671 -5.85 6.21 -14.11
CA ARG A 671 -6.11 4.76 -14.14
C ARG A 671 -7.12 4.29 -13.08
N SER A 672 -7.43 5.14 -12.10
CA SER A 672 -8.42 4.83 -11.06
C SER A 672 -9.87 5.10 -11.47
N VAL A 673 -10.11 5.75 -12.62
CA VAL A 673 -11.47 5.95 -13.15
C VAL A 673 -12.11 4.59 -13.40
N PRO A 674 -13.32 4.33 -12.89
CA PRO A 674 -14.00 3.06 -13.18
C PRO A 674 -14.37 2.93 -14.66
N GLU A 675 -14.28 1.72 -15.19
CA GLU A 675 -14.68 1.40 -16.58
C GLU A 675 -16.20 1.38 -16.75
N PHE A 676 -16.89 1.00 -15.69
CA PHE A 676 -18.35 0.90 -15.60
C PHE A 676 -18.83 1.18 -14.17
N GLY A 677 -20.11 1.43 -14.03
CA GLY A 677 -20.74 1.67 -12.72
C GLY A 677 -21.49 2.99 -12.65
N THR A 678 -21.72 3.46 -11.41
CA THR A 678 -22.51 4.65 -11.12
C THR A 678 -21.77 5.70 -10.29
N THR A 679 -20.57 5.37 -9.80
CA THR A 679 -19.78 6.24 -8.91
C THR A 679 -18.45 6.58 -9.56
N ASN A 680 -18.00 7.81 -9.41
CA ASN A 680 -16.73 8.33 -9.95
C ASN A 680 -16.57 8.19 -11.48
N MET A 681 -17.65 7.91 -12.19
CA MET A 681 -17.65 7.88 -13.64
C MET A 681 -17.45 9.30 -14.21
N ILE A 682 -16.85 9.35 -15.38
CA ILE A 682 -16.69 10.57 -16.17
C ILE A 682 -17.73 10.54 -17.30
N ASP A 683 -18.29 11.69 -17.68
CA ASP A 683 -19.23 11.75 -18.79
C ASP A 683 -18.53 11.48 -20.15
N GLU A 684 -19.34 11.31 -21.21
CA GLU A 684 -18.81 10.98 -22.54
C GLU A 684 -17.97 12.09 -23.15
N GLN A 685 -18.23 13.36 -22.77
CA GLN A 685 -17.50 14.53 -23.21
C GLN A 685 -16.25 14.82 -22.38
N GLY A 686 -15.95 14.00 -21.35
CA GLY A 686 -14.82 14.20 -20.45
C GLY A 686 -15.06 15.25 -19.34
N LYS A 687 -16.28 15.75 -19.21
CA LYS A 687 -16.64 16.62 -18.09
C LYS A 687 -16.54 15.80 -16.80
N GLY A 688 -16.05 16.42 -15.74
CA GLY A 688 -15.78 15.75 -14.48
C GLY A 688 -14.33 15.28 -14.31
N LEU A 689 -13.48 15.31 -15.35
CA LEU A 689 -12.04 15.04 -15.21
C LEU A 689 -11.33 16.02 -14.28
N SER A 690 -11.81 17.28 -14.21
CA SER A 690 -11.26 18.30 -13.32
C SER A 690 -11.25 17.90 -11.84
N ARG A 691 -12.19 17.05 -11.37
CA ARG A 691 -12.19 16.56 -9.98
C ARG A 691 -11.00 15.63 -9.65
N LEU A 692 -10.32 15.10 -10.68
CA LEU A 692 -9.17 14.21 -10.53
C LEU A 692 -7.84 14.98 -10.57
N THR A 693 -7.86 16.30 -10.79
CA THR A 693 -6.65 17.12 -10.73
C THR A 693 -6.10 17.15 -9.32
N SER A 694 -4.78 17.14 -9.22
CA SER A 694 -4.09 17.28 -7.94
C SER A 694 -4.35 18.65 -7.32
N PRO A 695 -4.23 18.81 -6.01
CA PRO A 695 -4.42 20.10 -5.36
C PRO A 695 -3.55 21.21 -6.00
N GLY A 696 -4.09 22.40 -6.13
CA GLY A 696 -3.35 23.61 -6.47
C GLY A 696 -2.34 23.95 -5.38
N ARG A 697 -1.82 25.19 -5.37
CA ARG A 697 -0.92 25.64 -4.31
C ARG A 697 -1.56 25.44 -2.94
N ASN A 698 -0.85 24.72 -2.08
CA ASN A 698 -1.34 24.42 -0.74
C ASN A 698 -0.20 24.49 0.29
N TYR A 699 -0.57 24.60 1.56
CA TYR A 699 0.33 24.89 2.65
C TYR A 699 0.17 23.87 3.76
N SER A 700 1.28 23.54 4.42
CA SER A 700 1.26 22.73 5.63
C SER A 700 2.19 23.35 6.66
N ALA A 701 1.83 23.22 7.92
CA ALA A 701 2.67 23.64 9.05
C ALA A 701 2.53 22.63 10.18
N GLU A 702 3.63 22.41 10.90
CA GLU A 702 3.70 21.54 12.07
C GLU A 702 4.58 22.20 13.14
N LEU A 703 4.08 22.22 14.37
CA LEU A 703 4.86 22.52 15.57
C LEU A 703 5.03 21.22 16.35
N ALA A 704 6.28 20.85 16.60
CA ALA A 704 6.62 19.63 17.33
C ALA A 704 7.43 19.97 18.58
N PHE A 705 7.03 19.36 19.68
CA PHE A 705 7.72 19.37 20.95
C PHE A 705 8.18 17.93 21.24
N ILE A 706 9.49 17.72 21.40
CA ILE A 706 10.11 16.41 21.65
C ILE A 706 11.10 16.59 22.79
N PHE A 707 10.77 16.04 23.95
CA PHE A 707 11.53 16.24 25.19
C PHE A 707 11.95 14.90 25.77
#